data_42e83a28b37dd7aab831ded143c09b7e
#
_entry.id   42e83a28b37dd7aab831ded143c09b7e
#
_cell.length_a   1.000
_cell.length_b   1.000
_cell.length_c   1.000
_cell.angle_alpha   90.00
_cell.angle_beta   90.00
_cell.angle_gamma   90.00
#
_symmetry.space_group_name_H-M   'P 1'
#
loop_
_entity.id
_entity.type
_entity.pdbx_description
1 polymer ?
#
loop_
_entity_poly.entity_id
_entity_poly.type
_entity_poly.pdbx_seq_one_letter_code
_entity_poly.pdbx_strand_id
1 'polypeptide(L)'
;MNSVKSANRSPSTEHRARVPAEPTPAFSQPLDELTWIPRPRLLALRRLAIETVEDLVTHFPRRHEDRTEFAKFPRNESDVPICLCGEVVKTSLRRFGGWKKIFEATLEESNPNALSEPLVCRWFNLHYVQKMIATGQRIVVFGKPRLRGKRICMDHPEFEVIENDDEISIHFRRITPIYPATEGLSQRVFRSMIFRVLNELPTTSAGLEKLAPQDLVHGERRDAIRAIHFPASWEARDAAHDHLVLTEFFMMQMVIASRRAAASIRHGEKHCGAGTLLDRFLKSLPFELTAAQSKVIGEVRHDLAASHPMNRLLQGDVGSGKTVVAIAAMLLAVEDGYQAAFMAPTQILAEQHYDVLRRWLESLGVRLALRTAARQEDSGPLPLFKHADDSAREEPQIIVGTHALLYDKVSFSNLGLVVIDEQHKFGVAQRAQLSAREPAPDVLVMTATPIPRTLTMTIYGDLDVSIIDEMPRNRGKIVTAVRHESKLGEVLSFLRTQLETGRQLYVIYPLIDESEKLDAKAAAAEYELWGERLRPFRCELLHGRISPSEKQEIMERFRRGETKALISTTVLEVGVDVANATMMLIENAERFGLAQLHQLRGRIGRGEHKSYCILLTSARLKEASAKLAVLERTTDGFEVAEADWELRGPGDLLGTAQSGLPALKIGNLRTDAHLMRRARAAAVAILERDPGLELPENQRFRHLIVEQQGRTFSNVS
;
A
#
# COMPACT_ATOMS: atom_id res chain seq x y z
N MET A 1 48.10 23.10 -87.74
CA MET A 1 46.85 23.70 -88.15
C MET A 1 45.74 22.81 -87.54
N ASN A 2 44.87 23.43 -86.79
CA ASN A 2 43.64 22.92 -86.17
C ASN A 2 43.74 21.80 -85.16
N SER A 3 43.84 22.19 -83.92
CA SER A 3 43.62 21.43 -82.73
C SER A 3 42.12 21.34 -82.40
N VAL A 4 41.64 20.10 -82.21
CA VAL A 4 40.32 19.84 -81.65
C VAL A 4 40.43 19.65 -80.16
N LYS A 5 39.85 20.56 -79.37
CA LYS A 5 39.70 20.44 -77.91
C LYS A 5 38.52 19.53 -77.60
N SER A 6 38.75 18.38 -76.95
CA SER A 6 37.71 17.57 -76.30
C SER A 6 37.37 18.17 -74.91
N ALA A 7 36.16 18.56 -74.73
CA ALA A 7 35.61 19.03 -73.46
C ALA A 7 35.15 17.81 -72.63
N ASN A 8 35.84 17.57 -71.52
CA ASN A 8 35.39 16.65 -70.46
C ASN A 8 34.37 17.35 -69.58
N ARG A 9 33.12 16.94 -69.61
CA ARG A 9 32.08 17.34 -68.66
C ARG A 9 32.09 16.34 -67.49
N SER A 10 32.52 16.81 -66.30
CA SER A 10 32.33 16.13 -65.02
C SER A 10 30.84 16.18 -64.62
N PRO A 11 30.25 15.13 -64.06
CA PRO A 11 28.86 15.16 -63.57
C PRO A 11 28.81 15.97 -62.26
N SER A 12 27.87 16.91 -62.24
CA SER A 12 27.52 17.70 -61.09
C SER A 12 27.10 16.83 -59.91
N THR A 13 27.81 17.02 -58.78
CA THR A 13 27.41 16.53 -57.47
C THR A 13 26.08 17.16 -57.06
N GLU A 14 24.99 16.41 -57.14
CA GLU A 14 23.72 16.81 -56.53
C GLU A 14 23.88 16.98 -55.02
N HIS A 15 23.63 18.20 -54.55
CA HIS A 15 23.43 18.50 -53.14
C HIS A 15 22.23 17.68 -52.64
N ARG A 16 22.50 16.53 -51.99
CA ARG A 16 21.55 15.95 -51.05
C ARG A 16 21.34 16.99 -49.94
N ALA A 17 20.18 17.62 -49.92
CA ALA A 17 19.69 18.44 -48.81
C ALA A 17 19.86 17.61 -47.53
N ARG A 18 20.71 18.07 -46.61
CA ARG A 18 20.78 17.55 -45.24
C ARG A 18 19.41 17.80 -44.62
N VAL A 19 18.67 16.71 -44.38
CA VAL A 19 17.54 16.72 -43.46
C VAL A 19 18.05 17.31 -42.14
N PRO A 20 17.44 18.36 -41.58
CA PRO A 20 17.89 18.91 -40.31
C PRO A 20 17.87 17.77 -39.28
N ALA A 21 18.97 17.60 -38.55
CA ALA A 21 19.03 16.63 -37.48
C ALA A 21 17.91 16.94 -36.48
N GLU A 22 17.03 15.99 -36.23
CA GLU A 22 16.01 16.15 -35.18
C GLU A 22 16.73 16.52 -33.85
N PRO A 23 16.20 17.47 -33.08
CA PRO A 23 16.81 17.81 -31.79
C PRO A 23 16.90 16.57 -30.90
N THR A 24 18.05 16.36 -30.29
CA THR A 24 18.27 15.25 -29.35
C THR A 24 17.32 15.39 -28.15
N PRO A 25 16.55 14.34 -27.79
CA PRO A 25 15.56 14.42 -26.71
C PRO A 25 16.22 14.73 -25.36
N ALA A 26 15.59 15.63 -24.60
CA ALA A 26 15.95 15.86 -23.20
C ALA A 26 15.17 14.93 -22.28
N PHE A 27 15.72 14.60 -21.11
CA PHE A 27 15.08 13.65 -20.17
C PHE A 27 13.70 14.15 -19.67
N SER A 28 13.57 15.44 -19.43
CA SER A 28 12.32 16.10 -19.01
C SER A 28 11.41 16.53 -20.16
N GLN A 29 11.78 16.23 -21.43
CA GLN A 29 11.02 16.68 -22.60
C GLN A 29 9.65 15.98 -22.67
N PRO A 30 8.57 16.73 -22.96
CA PRO A 30 7.25 16.15 -23.23
C PRO A 30 7.26 15.26 -24.49
N LEU A 31 6.56 14.11 -24.43
CA LEU A 31 6.52 13.16 -25.54
C LEU A 31 5.80 13.69 -26.79
N ASP A 32 4.92 14.67 -26.67
CA ASP A 32 4.21 15.29 -27.80
C ASP A 32 5.11 16.19 -28.65
N GLU A 33 6.27 16.58 -28.17
CA GLU A 33 7.29 17.26 -28.93
C GLU A 33 8.12 16.31 -29.82
N LEU A 34 8.04 14.99 -29.55
CA LEU A 34 8.71 13.97 -30.36
C LEU A 34 7.89 13.68 -31.62
N THR A 35 8.27 14.27 -32.74
CA THR A 35 7.51 14.23 -34.02
C THR A 35 7.26 12.82 -34.57
N TRP A 36 8.09 11.85 -34.18
CA TRP A 36 7.98 10.47 -34.62
C TRP A 36 6.97 9.62 -33.84
N ILE A 37 6.39 10.15 -32.72
CA ILE A 37 5.33 9.44 -31.98
C ILE A 37 3.96 9.86 -32.50
N PRO A 38 3.19 8.96 -33.15
CA PRO A 38 1.87 9.30 -33.66
C PRO A 38 0.87 9.64 -32.54
N ARG A 39 -0.03 10.61 -32.77
CA ARG A 39 -1.07 11.04 -31.82
C ARG A 39 -1.86 9.90 -31.13
N PRO A 40 -2.30 8.81 -31.84
CA PRO A 40 -2.99 7.71 -31.17
C PRO A 40 -2.13 7.02 -30.12
N ARG A 41 -0.82 6.93 -30.33
CA ARG A 41 0.10 6.34 -29.34
C ARG A 41 0.33 7.28 -28.15
N LEU A 42 0.41 8.58 -28.36
CA LEU A 42 0.47 9.58 -27.27
C LEU A 42 -0.76 9.48 -26.36
N LEU A 43 -1.96 9.35 -26.93
CA LEU A 43 -3.18 9.17 -26.15
C LEU A 43 -3.17 7.87 -25.33
N ALA A 44 -2.62 6.80 -25.88
CA ALA A 44 -2.50 5.54 -25.18
C ALA A 44 -1.42 5.60 -24.07
N LEU A 45 -0.31 6.32 -24.28
CA LEU A 45 0.72 6.57 -23.25
C LEU A 45 0.17 7.42 -22.09
N ARG A 46 -0.62 8.46 -22.38
CA ARG A 46 -1.27 9.28 -21.36
C ARG A 46 -2.23 8.49 -20.46
N ARG A 47 -2.88 7.43 -20.97
CA ARG A 47 -3.69 6.51 -20.14
C ARG A 47 -2.86 5.74 -19.10
N LEU A 48 -1.56 5.62 -19.34
CA LEU A 48 -0.58 5.02 -18.42
C LEU A 48 0.16 6.07 -17.59
N ALA A 49 -0.29 7.34 -17.63
CA ALA A 49 0.39 8.48 -17.01
C ALA A 49 1.86 8.65 -17.48
N ILE A 50 2.12 8.35 -18.77
CA ILE A 50 3.43 8.52 -19.41
C ILE A 50 3.32 9.75 -20.33
N GLU A 51 3.90 10.89 -19.91
CA GLU A 51 3.81 12.16 -20.61
C GLU A 51 5.16 12.71 -21.06
N THR A 52 6.24 12.33 -20.36
CA THR A 52 7.61 12.78 -20.62
C THR A 52 8.52 11.64 -21.08
N VAL A 53 9.70 11.99 -21.59
CA VAL A 53 10.76 11.05 -21.90
C VAL A 53 11.19 10.30 -20.63
N GLU A 54 11.28 10.99 -19.48
CA GLU A 54 11.56 10.37 -18.19
C GLU A 54 10.54 9.31 -17.85
N ASP A 55 9.25 9.60 -17.96
CA ASP A 55 8.20 8.63 -17.66
C ASP A 55 8.31 7.40 -18.55
N LEU A 56 8.62 7.59 -19.84
CA LEU A 56 8.76 6.49 -20.78
C LEU A 56 9.94 5.57 -20.43
N VAL A 57 11.12 6.11 -20.12
CA VAL A 57 12.30 5.29 -19.80
C VAL A 57 12.33 4.80 -18.35
N THR A 58 11.50 5.36 -17.48
CA THR A 58 11.27 4.85 -16.12
C THR A 58 9.99 4.01 -16.00
N HIS A 59 9.30 3.74 -17.13
CA HIS A 59 8.24 2.74 -17.20
C HIS A 59 8.87 1.35 -17.29
N PHE A 60 9.27 0.81 -16.15
CA PHE A 60 10.08 -0.40 -16.07
C PHE A 60 9.32 -1.66 -16.47
N PRO A 61 10.02 -2.69 -17.02
CA PRO A 61 9.40 -3.97 -17.35
C PRO A 61 8.83 -4.65 -16.10
N ARG A 62 7.65 -5.23 -16.22
CA ARG A 62 7.04 -6.05 -15.18
C ARG A 62 7.76 -7.40 -15.00
N ARG A 63 8.29 -7.95 -16.10
CA ARG A 63 9.05 -9.19 -16.14
C ARG A 63 9.90 -9.23 -17.40
N HIS A 64 10.82 -10.21 -17.45
CA HIS A 64 11.59 -10.52 -18.64
C HIS A 64 11.30 -11.95 -19.10
N GLU A 65 11.40 -12.17 -20.39
CA GLU A 65 11.26 -13.47 -21.04
C GLU A 65 12.58 -13.84 -21.72
N ASP A 66 13.04 -15.06 -21.49
CA ASP A 66 14.20 -15.57 -22.18
C ASP A 66 13.81 -15.94 -23.61
N ARG A 67 14.36 -15.20 -24.57
CA ARG A 67 14.21 -15.44 -25.99
C ARG A 67 15.58 -15.53 -26.68
N THR A 68 16.63 -15.88 -25.93
CA THR A 68 18.02 -15.94 -26.42
C THR A 68 18.24 -17.09 -27.36
N GLU A 69 17.60 -18.23 -27.10
CA GLU A 69 17.74 -19.45 -27.87
C GLU A 69 16.44 -19.82 -28.57
N PHE A 70 16.58 -20.44 -29.75
CA PHE A 70 15.46 -21.03 -30.45
C PHE A 70 15.27 -22.48 -30.02
N ALA A 71 14.06 -22.79 -29.52
CA ALA A 71 13.70 -24.15 -29.21
C ALA A 71 13.52 -25.00 -30.48
N LYS A 72 13.61 -26.31 -30.34
CA LYS A 72 13.19 -27.25 -31.40
C LYS A 72 11.68 -27.19 -31.56
N PHE A 73 11.19 -27.49 -32.76
CA PHE A 73 9.75 -27.53 -33.03
C PHE A 73 9.06 -28.55 -32.13
N PRO A 74 8.01 -28.13 -31.41
CA PRO A 74 7.39 -28.94 -30.37
C PRO A 74 6.54 -30.05 -30.99
N ARG A 75 6.57 -31.23 -30.40
CA ARG A 75 5.69 -32.35 -30.73
C ARG A 75 4.43 -32.39 -29.86
N ASN A 76 4.45 -31.71 -28.72
CA ASN A 76 3.35 -31.66 -27.74
C ASN A 76 2.97 -30.20 -27.45
N GLU A 77 1.75 -30.02 -26.95
CA GLU A 77 1.31 -28.72 -26.44
C GLU A 77 2.05 -28.36 -25.14
N SER A 78 2.20 -27.06 -24.90
CA SER A 78 2.81 -26.52 -23.71
C SER A 78 2.13 -25.23 -23.26
N ASP A 79 2.01 -25.03 -21.97
CA ASP A 79 1.58 -23.76 -21.37
C ASP A 79 2.72 -22.72 -21.29
N VAL A 80 3.95 -23.16 -21.44
CA VAL A 80 5.12 -22.30 -21.50
C VAL A 80 5.30 -21.81 -22.93
N PRO A 81 5.37 -20.48 -23.17
CA PRO A 81 5.66 -19.95 -24.50
C PRO A 81 7.11 -20.26 -24.88
N ILE A 82 7.33 -20.54 -26.16
CA ILE A 82 8.64 -20.87 -26.72
C ILE A 82 8.97 -19.98 -27.90
N CYS A 83 10.28 -19.75 -28.13
CA CYS A 83 10.79 -19.02 -29.27
C CYS A 83 11.25 -20.01 -30.33
N LEU A 84 10.77 -19.84 -31.57
CA LEU A 84 11.09 -20.74 -32.68
C LEU A 84 11.52 -19.93 -33.91
N CYS A 85 12.46 -20.46 -34.66
CA CYS A 85 12.88 -19.92 -35.94
C CYS A 85 12.61 -20.97 -37.03
N GLY A 86 11.95 -20.58 -38.11
CA GLY A 86 11.66 -21.47 -39.21
C GLY A 86 11.41 -20.74 -40.52
N GLU A 87 11.40 -21.51 -41.63
CA GLU A 87 11.08 -21.02 -42.96
C GLU A 87 9.58 -21.18 -43.22
N VAL A 88 8.97 -20.18 -43.79
CA VAL A 88 7.56 -20.18 -44.19
C VAL A 88 7.41 -20.99 -45.52
N VAL A 89 6.97 -22.23 -45.41
CA VAL A 89 6.78 -23.09 -46.58
C VAL A 89 5.43 -22.88 -47.25
N LYS A 90 4.43 -22.41 -46.50
CA LYS A 90 3.08 -22.20 -47.01
C LYS A 90 2.35 -21.10 -46.28
N THR A 91 1.65 -20.25 -47.01
CA THR A 91 0.67 -19.30 -46.45
C THR A 91 -0.72 -19.59 -46.95
N SER A 92 -1.74 -19.38 -46.10
CA SER A 92 -3.14 -19.50 -46.52
C SER A 92 -4.01 -18.46 -45.82
N LEU A 93 -5.03 -17.98 -46.56
CA LEU A 93 -6.02 -17.07 -46.01
C LEU A 93 -7.39 -17.77 -46.04
N ARG A 94 -7.94 -18.08 -44.88
CA ARG A 94 -9.26 -18.70 -44.75
C ARG A 94 -10.28 -17.68 -44.23
N ARG A 95 -11.51 -17.77 -44.78
CA ARG A 95 -12.68 -17.05 -44.26
C ARG A 95 -13.46 -17.99 -43.35
N PHE A 96 -13.81 -17.52 -42.15
CA PHE A 96 -14.57 -18.29 -41.19
C PHE A 96 -15.75 -17.45 -40.68
N GLY A 97 -16.98 -17.97 -40.82
CA GLY A 97 -18.15 -17.30 -40.22
C GLY A 97 -18.40 -15.87 -40.70
N GLY A 98 -18.46 -15.63 -42.01
CA GLY A 98 -18.79 -14.33 -42.62
C GLY A 98 -17.59 -13.38 -42.71
N TRP A 99 -17.42 -12.44 -41.81
CA TRP A 99 -16.40 -11.37 -41.89
C TRP A 99 -15.04 -11.72 -41.27
N LYS A 100 -14.94 -12.81 -40.53
CA LYS A 100 -13.70 -13.21 -39.85
C LYS A 100 -12.71 -13.86 -40.81
N LYS A 101 -11.47 -13.39 -40.83
CA LYS A 101 -10.38 -13.92 -41.65
C LYS A 101 -9.31 -14.54 -40.76
N ILE A 102 -8.81 -15.69 -41.13
CA ILE A 102 -7.67 -16.35 -40.47
C ILE A 102 -6.53 -16.39 -41.47
N PHE A 103 -5.42 -15.77 -41.15
CA PHE A 103 -4.17 -15.94 -41.88
C PHE A 103 -3.37 -17.05 -41.22
N GLU A 104 -2.95 -18.04 -41.99
CA GLU A 104 -2.13 -19.17 -41.51
C GLU A 104 -0.81 -19.17 -42.27
N ALA A 105 0.30 -19.30 -41.51
CA ALA A 105 1.61 -19.59 -42.07
C ALA A 105 2.11 -20.92 -41.51
N THR A 106 2.54 -21.81 -42.37
CA THR A 106 3.16 -23.08 -42.00
C THR A 106 4.66 -22.91 -42.01
N LEU A 107 5.29 -23.26 -40.93
CA LEU A 107 6.73 -23.14 -40.70
C LEU A 107 7.37 -24.51 -40.65
N GLU A 108 8.52 -24.64 -41.29
CA GLU A 108 9.42 -25.78 -41.16
C GLU A 108 10.75 -25.38 -40.56
N GLU A 109 11.37 -26.29 -39.84
CA GLU A 109 12.67 -26.05 -39.25
C GLU A 109 13.74 -25.93 -40.33
N SER A 110 14.57 -24.90 -40.27
CA SER A 110 15.60 -24.64 -41.33
C SER A 110 16.74 -25.67 -41.34
N ASN A 111 16.71 -26.70 -40.51
CA ASN A 111 17.69 -27.78 -40.50
C ASN A 111 17.17 -28.94 -41.34
N PRO A 112 17.81 -29.25 -42.51
CA PRO A 112 17.36 -30.30 -43.42
C PRO A 112 17.40 -31.72 -42.84
N ASN A 113 18.08 -31.93 -41.73
CA ASN A 113 18.17 -33.21 -41.01
C ASN A 113 17.18 -33.33 -39.85
N ALA A 114 16.34 -32.33 -39.62
CA ALA A 114 15.35 -32.36 -38.53
C ALA A 114 14.07 -33.09 -39.02
N LEU A 115 13.76 -34.22 -38.40
CA LEU A 115 12.49 -34.91 -38.50
C LEU A 115 11.42 -34.21 -37.64
N SER A 116 11.20 -32.92 -37.84
CA SER A 116 10.22 -32.13 -37.10
C SER A 116 8.91 -32.01 -37.92
N GLU A 117 7.77 -32.05 -37.21
CA GLU A 117 6.48 -31.76 -37.83
C GLU A 117 6.32 -30.26 -38.08
N PRO A 118 5.73 -29.85 -39.24
CA PRO A 118 5.50 -28.43 -39.49
C PRO A 118 4.60 -27.77 -38.45
N LEU A 119 4.97 -26.54 -38.02
CA LEU A 119 4.20 -25.71 -37.09
C LEU A 119 3.24 -24.80 -37.89
N VAL A 120 1.99 -24.70 -37.45
CA VAL A 120 1.03 -23.78 -38.04
C VAL A 120 0.82 -22.57 -37.13
N CYS A 121 1.22 -21.39 -37.59
CA CYS A 121 0.96 -20.12 -36.93
C CYS A 121 -0.31 -19.46 -37.48
N ARG A 122 -1.20 -18.97 -36.62
CA ARG A 122 -2.50 -18.43 -37.01
C ARG A 122 -2.74 -17.06 -36.41
N TRP A 123 -3.22 -16.13 -37.27
CA TRP A 123 -3.60 -14.77 -36.85
C TRP A 123 -5.05 -14.50 -37.30
N PHE A 124 -5.89 -14.13 -36.34
CA PHE A 124 -7.30 -13.86 -36.57
C PHE A 124 -7.53 -12.37 -36.76
N ASN A 125 -8.16 -11.94 -37.87
CA ASN A 125 -8.52 -10.55 -38.17
C ASN A 125 -7.36 -9.55 -38.23
N LEU A 126 -6.12 -9.99 -38.40
CA LEU A 126 -4.92 -9.12 -38.49
C LEU A 126 -4.49 -9.00 -39.98
N HIS A 127 -5.09 -8.06 -40.67
CA HIS A 127 -4.84 -7.87 -42.13
C HIS A 127 -3.39 -7.46 -42.47
N TYR A 128 -2.68 -6.83 -41.53
CA TYR A 128 -1.30 -6.42 -41.78
C TYR A 128 -0.32 -7.62 -41.83
N VAL A 129 -0.59 -8.69 -41.07
CA VAL A 129 0.29 -9.86 -41.03
C VAL A 129 0.42 -10.52 -42.41
N GLN A 130 -0.67 -10.58 -43.17
CA GLN A 130 -0.66 -11.10 -44.53
C GLN A 130 0.27 -10.33 -45.49
N LYS A 131 0.49 -9.03 -45.21
CA LYS A 131 1.38 -8.19 -46.00
C LYS A 131 2.85 -8.33 -45.60
N MET A 132 3.11 -8.86 -44.40
CA MET A 132 4.46 -8.96 -43.83
C MET A 132 5.07 -10.32 -44.00
N ILE A 133 4.26 -11.40 -44.08
CA ILE A 133 4.77 -12.78 -44.12
C ILE A 133 4.48 -13.37 -45.53
N ALA A 134 5.54 -13.79 -46.21
CA ALA A 134 5.49 -14.45 -47.50
C ALA A 134 6.20 -15.83 -47.44
N THR A 135 5.82 -16.72 -48.35
CA THR A 135 6.49 -18.03 -48.52
C THR A 135 7.94 -17.85 -48.92
N GLY A 136 8.83 -18.65 -48.35
CA GLY A 136 10.29 -18.59 -48.50
C GLY A 136 11.02 -17.65 -47.53
N GLN A 137 10.28 -16.90 -46.71
CA GLN A 137 10.88 -16.06 -45.69
C GLN A 137 11.20 -16.85 -44.40
N ARG A 138 12.33 -16.53 -43.78
CA ARG A 138 12.61 -16.99 -42.42
C ARG A 138 11.96 -16.06 -41.42
N ILE A 139 11.21 -16.62 -40.48
CA ILE A 139 10.58 -15.85 -39.42
C ILE A 139 10.89 -16.45 -38.04
N VAL A 140 10.99 -15.58 -37.05
CA VAL A 140 10.98 -15.98 -35.65
C VAL A 140 9.57 -15.81 -35.14
N VAL A 141 9.09 -16.77 -34.37
CA VAL A 141 7.79 -16.73 -33.71
C VAL A 141 7.95 -17.03 -32.22
N PHE A 142 7.16 -16.34 -31.40
CA PHE A 142 7.10 -16.57 -29.96
C PHE A 142 5.66 -16.73 -29.52
N GLY A 143 5.34 -17.86 -28.92
CA GLY A 143 3.97 -18.16 -28.49
C GLY A 143 3.86 -19.51 -27.80
N LYS A 144 2.64 -19.83 -27.36
CA LYS A 144 2.35 -21.13 -26.73
C LYS A 144 1.93 -22.16 -27.79
N PRO A 145 2.60 -23.31 -27.88
CA PRO A 145 2.17 -24.38 -28.75
C PRO A 145 0.90 -25.05 -28.21
N ARG A 146 -0.10 -25.21 -29.05
CA ARG A 146 -1.38 -25.86 -28.75
C ARG A 146 -1.69 -26.96 -29.73
N LEU A 147 -2.17 -28.10 -29.25
CA LEU A 147 -2.60 -29.18 -30.09
C LEU A 147 -4.00 -28.88 -30.67
N ARG A 148 -4.13 -28.86 -32.00
CA ARG A 148 -5.39 -28.69 -32.72
C ARG A 148 -5.58 -29.85 -33.73
N GLY A 149 -6.41 -30.79 -33.35
CA GLY A 149 -6.54 -32.04 -34.08
C GLY A 149 -5.25 -32.86 -33.99
N LYS A 150 -4.56 -33.07 -35.10
CA LYS A 150 -3.28 -33.79 -35.17
C LYS A 150 -2.06 -32.87 -35.39
N ARG A 151 -2.24 -31.51 -35.31
CA ARG A 151 -1.16 -30.56 -35.61
C ARG A 151 -0.92 -29.64 -34.45
N ILE A 152 0.34 -29.30 -34.25
CA ILE A 152 0.71 -28.25 -33.30
C ILE A 152 0.52 -26.88 -33.99
N CYS A 153 -0.18 -25.98 -33.29
CA CYS A 153 -0.49 -24.63 -33.78
C CYS A 153 -0.07 -23.60 -32.73
N MET A 154 0.29 -22.41 -33.18
CA MET A 154 0.39 -21.21 -32.31
C MET A 154 -0.66 -20.19 -32.76
N ASP A 155 -1.49 -19.73 -31.82
CA ASP A 155 -2.50 -18.71 -32.02
C ASP A 155 -1.94 -17.33 -31.63
N HIS A 156 -1.95 -16.37 -32.56
CA HIS A 156 -1.44 -15.02 -32.42
C HIS A 156 0.02 -14.94 -31.87
N PRO A 157 0.98 -15.74 -32.37
CA PRO A 157 2.36 -15.59 -31.90
C PRO A 157 2.88 -14.20 -32.26
N GLU A 158 3.75 -13.63 -31.40
CA GLU A 158 4.62 -12.54 -31.81
C GLU A 158 5.56 -13.06 -32.92
N PHE A 159 5.84 -12.26 -33.95
CA PHE A 159 6.70 -12.70 -35.05
C PHE A 159 7.59 -11.58 -35.54
N GLU A 160 8.70 -11.95 -36.17
CA GLU A 160 9.61 -11.05 -36.88
C GLU A 160 10.16 -11.78 -38.11
N VAL A 161 10.22 -11.05 -39.23
CA VAL A 161 10.82 -11.56 -40.46
C VAL A 161 12.33 -11.27 -40.37
N ILE A 162 13.15 -12.28 -40.59
CA ILE A 162 14.62 -12.19 -40.58
C ILE A 162 15.06 -11.98 -42.04
N GLU A 163 15.60 -10.79 -42.32
CA GLU A 163 16.21 -10.49 -43.62
C GLU A 163 17.70 -10.88 -43.66
N ASN A 164 18.41 -10.66 -42.55
CA ASN A 164 19.82 -11.03 -42.41
C ASN A 164 20.09 -11.68 -41.04
N ASP A 165 20.93 -12.71 -40.99
CA ASP A 165 21.27 -13.45 -39.76
C ASP A 165 22.03 -12.60 -38.72
N ASP A 166 22.66 -11.51 -39.15
CA ASP A 166 23.49 -10.62 -38.32
C ASP A 166 22.69 -9.41 -37.76
N GLU A 167 21.42 -9.26 -38.12
CA GLU A 167 20.62 -8.13 -37.67
C GLU A 167 20.22 -8.29 -36.21
N ILE A 168 20.64 -7.33 -35.36
CA ILE A 168 20.33 -7.36 -33.93
C ILE A 168 18.86 -6.99 -33.73
N SER A 169 18.01 -7.99 -33.57
CA SER A 169 16.62 -7.78 -33.20
C SER A 169 16.49 -7.26 -31.76
N ILE A 170 15.62 -6.26 -31.55
CA ILE A 170 15.27 -5.79 -30.22
C ILE A 170 14.15 -6.64 -29.57
N HIS A 171 13.60 -7.61 -30.31
CA HIS A 171 12.46 -8.41 -29.91
C HIS A 171 12.80 -9.89 -29.66
N PHE A 172 13.86 -10.39 -30.28
CA PHE A 172 14.27 -11.80 -30.27
C PHE A 172 15.81 -11.92 -30.12
N ARG A 173 16.30 -13.13 -29.89
CA ARG A 173 17.71 -13.46 -29.61
C ARG A 173 18.29 -12.70 -28.41
N ARG A 174 17.45 -12.41 -27.40
CA ARG A 174 17.84 -11.70 -26.19
C ARG A 174 16.84 -11.92 -25.06
N ILE A 175 17.25 -11.55 -23.85
CA ILE A 175 16.32 -11.39 -22.73
C ILE A 175 15.42 -10.20 -23.06
N THR A 176 14.11 -10.46 -23.18
CA THR A 176 13.13 -9.52 -23.75
C THR A 176 12.24 -8.95 -22.66
N PRO A 177 12.15 -7.62 -22.52
CA PRO A 177 11.30 -6.98 -21.52
C PRO A 177 9.82 -7.06 -21.88
N ILE A 178 8.98 -7.24 -20.86
CA ILE A 178 7.50 -7.21 -20.96
C ILE A 178 6.98 -6.08 -20.06
N TYR A 179 6.34 -5.10 -20.68
CA TYR A 179 5.84 -3.91 -20.01
C TYR A 179 4.37 -4.04 -19.58
N PRO A 180 3.95 -3.33 -18.51
CA PRO A 180 2.54 -2.99 -18.33
C PRO A 180 2.06 -2.23 -19.57
N ALA A 181 1.01 -2.71 -20.23
CA ALA A 181 0.52 -2.13 -21.46
C ALA A 181 -0.98 -1.86 -21.39
N THR A 182 -1.46 -0.95 -22.25
CA THR A 182 -2.88 -0.62 -22.41
C THR A 182 -3.34 -0.95 -23.83
N GLU A 183 -4.64 -0.95 -24.06
CA GLU A 183 -5.21 -1.12 -25.38
C GLU A 183 -4.68 -0.07 -26.37
N GLY A 184 -4.23 -0.51 -27.54
CA GLY A 184 -3.62 0.34 -28.57
C GLY A 184 -2.09 0.45 -28.51
N LEU A 185 -1.42 -0.12 -27.48
CA LEU A 185 0.05 -0.19 -27.40
C LEU A 185 0.51 -1.65 -27.25
N SER A 186 1.10 -2.20 -28.32
CA SER A 186 1.70 -3.53 -28.25
C SER A 186 3.08 -3.50 -27.60
N GLN A 187 3.52 -4.65 -27.04
CA GLN A 187 4.84 -4.84 -26.47
C GLN A 187 5.97 -4.45 -27.46
N ARG A 188 5.77 -4.77 -28.72
CA ARG A 188 6.71 -4.43 -29.79
C ARG A 188 6.87 -2.91 -29.96
N VAL A 189 5.76 -2.17 -29.93
CA VAL A 189 5.77 -0.71 -30.04
C VAL A 189 6.47 -0.09 -28.84
N PHE A 190 6.19 -0.57 -27.62
CA PHE A 190 6.87 -0.10 -26.41
C PHE A 190 8.38 -0.30 -26.50
N ARG A 191 8.83 -1.51 -26.79
CA ARG A 191 10.26 -1.85 -26.95
C ARG A 191 10.94 -0.93 -27.96
N SER A 192 10.32 -0.72 -29.13
CA SER A 192 10.88 0.13 -30.18
C SER A 192 10.99 1.59 -29.77
N MET A 193 9.98 2.14 -29.09
CA MET A 193 10.01 3.52 -28.60
C MET A 193 11.09 3.72 -27.55
N ILE A 194 11.15 2.85 -26.54
CA ILE A 194 12.17 2.93 -25.47
C ILE A 194 13.57 2.76 -26.05
N PHE A 195 13.78 1.81 -26.96
CA PHE A 195 15.07 1.58 -27.60
C PHE A 195 15.54 2.82 -28.37
N ARG A 196 14.65 3.43 -29.14
CA ARG A 196 14.95 4.65 -29.90
C ARG A 196 15.33 5.80 -28.96
N VAL A 197 14.52 6.06 -27.94
CA VAL A 197 14.78 7.12 -26.96
C VAL A 197 16.10 6.90 -26.25
N LEU A 198 16.39 5.69 -25.75
CA LEU A 198 17.65 5.38 -25.05
C LEU A 198 18.90 5.52 -25.94
N ASN A 199 18.75 5.36 -27.25
CA ASN A 199 19.86 5.58 -28.20
C ASN A 199 20.04 7.07 -28.56
N GLU A 200 18.97 7.85 -28.58
CA GLU A 200 18.98 9.25 -28.92
C GLU A 200 19.29 10.17 -27.73
N LEU A 201 19.08 9.69 -26.48
CA LEU A 201 19.35 10.44 -25.25
C LEU A 201 20.86 10.74 -25.10
N PRO A 202 21.26 12.03 -24.93
CA PRO A 202 22.64 12.41 -24.64
C PRO A 202 23.17 11.79 -23.35
N THR A 203 24.44 11.50 -23.29
CA THR A 203 25.11 10.98 -22.08
C THR A 203 25.07 11.92 -20.89
N THR A 204 24.96 13.22 -21.16
CA THR A 204 24.98 14.33 -20.17
C THR A 204 23.61 14.92 -19.91
N SER A 205 22.52 14.20 -20.24
CA SER A 205 21.16 14.71 -19.98
C SER A 205 20.93 14.92 -18.48
N ALA A 206 20.46 16.11 -18.11
CA ALA A 206 19.97 16.38 -16.76
C ALA A 206 18.87 15.38 -16.40
N GLY A 207 18.88 14.86 -15.17
CA GLY A 207 17.98 13.81 -14.71
C GLY A 207 18.54 12.38 -14.80
N LEU A 208 19.61 12.15 -15.58
CA LEU A 208 20.37 10.90 -15.59
C LEU A 208 21.53 10.88 -14.59
N GLU A 209 21.63 11.92 -13.77
CA GLU A 209 22.66 12.06 -12.75
C GLU A 209 22.57 10.97 -11.68
N LYS A 210 23.69 10.74 -11.00
CA LYS A 210 23.74 9.81 -9.86
C LYS A 210 22.87 10.37 -8.72
N LEU A 211 21.78 9.67 -8.44
CA LEU A 211 20.85 10.03 -7.36
C LEU A 211 21.21 9.37 -6.02
N ALA A 212 22.29 8.58 -5.96
CA ALA A 212 22.74 7.91 -4.75
C ALA A 212 24.27 8.00 -4.64
N PRO A 213 24.85 7.83 -3.43
CA PRO A 213 26.29 7.81 -3.20
C PRO A 213 26.98 6.66 -3.95
N GLN A 214 28.27 6.85 -4.30
CA GLN A 214 29.05 5.84 -5.05
C GLN A 214 29.34 4.56 -4.26
N ASP A 215 29.41 4.66 -2.96
CA ASP A 215 29.55 3.53 -2.03
C ASP A 215 28.29 2.69 -1.90
N LEU A 216 27.13 3.28 -2.20
CA LEU A 216 25.86 2.57 -2.20
C LEU A 216 25.57 1.90 -3.55
N VAL A 217 25.77 2.62 -4.66
CA VAL A 217 25.53 2.13 -6.02
C VAL A 217 26.74 2.40 -6.93
N HIS A 218 27.16 1.37 -7.65
CA HIS A 218 28.26 1.45 -8.61
C HIS A 218 27.72 1.66 -10.03
N GLY A 219 28.44 2.43 -10.85
CA GLY A 219 28.07 2.71 -12.24
C GLY A 219 27.16 3.91 -12.41
N GLU A 220 26.72 4.11 -13.65
CA GLU A 220 25.86 5.24 -14.02
C GLU A 220 24.38 4.83 -14.07
N ARG A 221 23.49 5.71 -13.64
CA ARG A 221 22.03 5.47 -13.69
C ARG A 221 21.54 5.17 -15.10
N ARG A 222 22.11 5.83 -16.10
CA ARG A 222 21.81 5.59 -17.51
C ARG A 222 22.06 4.15 -17.94
N ASP A 223 23.19 3.59 -17.54
CA ASP A 223 23.56 2.22 -17.88
C ASP A 223 22.65 1.21 -17.19
N ALA A 224 22.26 1.48 -15.95
CA ALA A 224 21.27 0.68 -15.24
C ALA A 224 19.90 0.75 -15.92
N ILE A 225 19.42 1.94 -16.33
CA ILE A 225 18.18 2.08 -17.09
C ILE A 225 18.28 1.32 -18.42
N ARG A 226 19.37 1.41 -19.14
CA ARG A 226 19.57 0.66 -20.39
C ARG A 226 19.58 -0.84 -20.16
N ALA A 227 20.29 -1.31 -19.12
CA ALA A 227 20.42 -2.72 -18.80
C ALA A 227 19.11 -3.34 -18.27
N ILE A 228 18.25 -2.60 -17.57
CA ILE A 228 16.95 -3.13 -17.15
C ILE A 228 15.98 -3.30 -18.33
N HIS A 229 16.08 -2.47 -19.36
CA HIS A 229 15.26 -2.58 -20.57
C HIS A 229 15.81 -3.58 -21.58
N PHE A 230 17.14 -3.62 -21.76
CA PHE A 230 17.81 -4.44 -22.76
C PHE A 230 19.03 -5.13 -22.17
N PRO A 231 18.84 -6.05 -21.23
CA PRO A 231 19.95 -6.72 -20.54
C PRO A 231 20.72 -7.64 -21.48
N ALA A 232 22.05 -7.68 -21.30
CA ALA A 232 22.92 -8.59 -22.01
C ALA A 232 22.91 -10.01 -21.40
N SER A 233 22.65 -10.11 -20.08
CA SER A 233 22.54 -11.36 -19.33
C SER A 233 21.57 -11.18 -18.15
N TRP A 234 21.21 -12.28 -17.49
CA TRP A 234 20.36 -12.24 -16.29
C TRP A 234 21.07 -11.52 -15.13
N GLU A 235 22.39 -11.72 -14.97
CA GLU A 235 23.22 -11.05 -13.97
C GLU A 235 23.24 -9.53 -14.19
N ALA A 236 23.36 -9.10 -15.47
CA ALA A 236 23.31 -7.67 -15.82
C ALA A 236 21.93 -7.06 -15.52
N ARG A 237 20.86 -7.82 -15.74
CA ARG A 237 19.50 -7.42 -15.39
C ARG A 237 19.34 -7.27 -13.88
N ASP A 238 19.83 -8.24 -13.09
CA ASP A 238 19.74 -8.23 -11.64
C ASP A 238 20.56 -7.08 -11.04
N ALA A 239 21.77 -6.86 -11.52
CA ALA A 239 22.59 -5.73 -11.10
C ALA A 239 21.94 -4.37 -11.42
N ALA A 240 21.31 -4.24 -12.59
CA ALA A 240 20.58 -3.04 -12.97
C ALA A 240 19.32 -2.83 -12.09
N HIS A 241 18.62 -3.91 -11.79
CA HIS A 241 17.47 -3.88 -10.87
C HIS A 241 17.89 -3.39 -9.48
N ASP A 242 18.91 -4.00 -8.89
CA ASP A 242 19.43 -3.62 -7.58
C ASP A 242 19.89 -2.16 -7.53
N HIS A 243 20.59 -1.69 -8.57
CA HIS A 243 21.02 -0.30 -8.70
C HIS A 243 19.82 0.66 -8.67
N LEU A 244 18.79 0.40 -9.48
CA LEU A 244 17.62 1.26 -9.59
C LEU A 244 16.77 1.24 -8.33
N VAL A 245 16.56 0.06 -7.73
CA VAL A 245 15.85 -0.11 -6.48
C VAL A 245 16.57 0.58 -5.32
N LEU A 246 17.89 0.39 -5.19
CA LEU A 246 18.69 1.09 -4.17
C LEU A 246 18.59 2.61 -4.31
N THR A 247 18.65 3.10 -5.56
CA THR A 247 18.54 4.54 -5.83
C THR A 247 17.16 5.06 -5.42
N GLU A 248 16.09 4.36 -5.78
CA GLU A 248 14.71 4.74 -5.45
C GLU A 248 14.49 4.73 -3.93
N PHE A 249 14.91 3.67 -3.26
CA PHE A 249 14.81 3.54 -1.80
C PHE A 249 15.67 4.56 -1.06
N PHE A 250 16.88 4.85 -1.55
CA PHE A 250 17.72 5.86 -0.95
C PHE A 250 17.07 7.24 -1.00
N MET A 251 16.55 7.65 -2.14
CA MET A 251 15.84 8.92 -2.27
C MET A 251 14.63 9.01 -1.35
N MET A 252 13.84 7.93 -1.26
CA MET A 252 12.73 7.85 -0.32
C MET A 252 13.19 7.99 1.13
N GLN A 253 14.26 7.30 1.53
CA GLN A 253 14.82 7.37 2.88
C GLN A 253 15.45 8.73 3.18
N MET A 254 16.03 9.40 2.19
CA MET A 254 16.53 10.77 2.35
C MET A 254 15.41 11.77 2.67
N VAL A 255 14.26 11.66 1.99
CA VAL A 255 13.07 12.48 2.30
C VAL A 255 12.57 12.23 3.73
N ILE A 256 12.48 10.96 4.13
CA ILE A 256 12.01 10.57 5.47
C ILE A 256 13.00 11.07 6.55
N ALA A 257 14.27 10.79 6.38
CA ALA A 257 15.29 11.14 7.36
C ALA A 257 15.51 12.66 7.45
N SER A 258 15.35 13.39 6.32
CA SER A 258 15.39 14.86 6.32
C SER A 258 14.21 15.46 7.12
N ARG A 259 13.00 14.90 7.00
CA ARG A 259 11.85 15.32 7.82
C ARG A 259 12.12 15.07 9.32
N ARG A 260 12.72 13.93 9.65
CA ARG A 260 13.11 13.60 11.02
C ARG A 260 14.18 14.56 11.56
N ALA A 261 15.22 14.84 10.79
CA ALA A 261 16.27 15.79 11.15
C ALA A 261 15.68 17.20 11.38
N ALA A 262 14.79 17.67 10.51
CA ALA A 262 14.12 18.94 10.66
C ALA A 262 13.24 19.01 11.93
N ALA A 263 12.59 17.90 12.29
CA ALA A 263 11.82 17.81 13.54
C ALA A 263 12.73 17.84 14.78
N SER A 264 13.90 17.20 14.74
CA SER A 264 14.86 17.16 15.85
C SER A 264 15.57 18.51 16.10
N ILE A 265 15.66 19.38 15.08
CA ILE A 265 16.27 20.73 15.22
C ILE A 265 15.29 21.72 15.90
N ARG A 266 13.98 21.42 15.89
CA ARG A 266 13.00 22.27 16.56
C ARG A 266 13.20 22.20 18.08
N HIS A 267 13.36 23.35 18.72
CA HIS A 267 13.34 23.45 20.17
C HIS A 267 11.92 23.15 20.67
N GLY A 268 11.79 22.13 21.50
CA GLY A 268 10.59 21.82 22.28
C GLY A 268 10.79 22.16 23.72
N GLU A 269 9.72 22.31 24.43
CA GLU A 269 9.73 22.40 25.91
C GLU A 269 9.68 20.96 26.46
N LYS A 270 10.17 20.80 27.69
CA LYS A 270 10.08 19.51 28.41
C LYS A 270 8.69 19.39 29.00
N HIS A 271 8.03 18.29 28.77
CA HIS A 271 6.66 18.03 29.22
C HIS A 271 6.60 16.79 30.13
N CYS A 272 7.58 16.66 31.06
CA CYS A 272 7.72 15.46 31.86
C CYS A 272 7.77 15.76 33.35
N GLY A 273 6.66 15.55 34.04
CA GLY A 273 6.57 15.63 35.50
C GLY A 273 7.38 14.55 36.21
N ALA A 274 7.46 14.68 37.54
CA ALA A 274 8.22 13.77 38.41
C ALA A 274 7.73 12.30 38.35
N GLY A 275 6.46 12.07 38.00
CA GLY A 275 5.85 10.74 37.89
C GLY A 275 5.01 10.34 39.12
N THR A 276 4.72 11.24 40.03
CA THR A 276 3.92 10.96 41.22
C THR A 276 2.46 10.60 40.88
N LEU A 277 1.85 11.32 39.93
CA LEU A 277 0.52 11.00 39.43
C LEU A 277 0.52 9.65 38.69
N LEU A 278 1.56 9.38 37.90
CA LEU A 278 1.75 8.11 37.23
C LEU A 278 1.84 6.96 38.22
N ASP A 279 2.65 7.09 39.27
CA ASP A 279 2.79 6.04 40.30
C ASP A 279 1.48 5.76 41.04
N ARG A 280 0.70 6.80 41.35
CA ARG A 280 -0.63 6.66 41.96
C ARG A 280 -1.60 5.95 41.01
N PHE A 281 -1.58 6.29 39.72
CA PHE A 281 -2.36 5.64 38.69
C PHE A 281 -1.99 4.16 38.59
N LEU A 282 -0.72 3.81 38.44
CA LEU A 282 -0.27 2.44 38.30
C LEU A 282 -0.65 1.57 39.53
N LYS A 283 -0.59 2.13 40.74
CA LYS A 283 -1.04 1.46 41.98
C LYS A 283 -2.56 1.25 42.04
N SER A 284 -3.35 2.06 41.32
CA SER A 284 -4.81 1.95 41.28
C SER A 284 -5.31 0.91 40.27
N LEU A 285 -4.43 0.42 39.38
CA LEU A 285 -4.80 -0.55 38.34
C LEU A 285 -5.13 -1.90 39.00
N PRO A 286 -6.21 -2.59 38.54
CA PRO A 286 -6.56 -3.93 39.02
C PRO A 286 -5.70 -5.06 38.41
N PHE A 287 -4.64 -4.71 37.69
CA PHE A 287 -3.70 -5.64 37.02
C PHE A 287 -2.30 -5.04 36.97
N GLU A 288 -1.31 -5.90 36.78
CA GLU A 288 0.07 -5.51 36.55
C GLU A 288 0.34 -5.20 35.07
N LEU A 289 1.23 -4.26 34.80
CA LEU A 289 1.68 -3.97 33.45
C LEU A 289 2.51 -5.13 32.90
N THR A 290 2.42 -5.36 31.59
CA THR A 290 3.36 -6.24 30.89
C THR A 290 4.75 -5.61 30.81
N ALA A 291 5.78 -6.44 30.56
CA ALA A 291 7.14 -5.93 30.37
C ALA A 291 7.23 -4.97 29.16
N ALA A 292 6.52 -5.28 28.08
CA ALA A 292 6.43 -4.43 26.91
C ALA A 292 5.77 -3.07 27.21
N GLN A 293 4.66 -3.05 27.96
CA GLN A 293 4.01 -1.79 28.38
C GLN A 293 4.94 -0.92 29.25
N SER A 294 5.61 -1.52 30.22
CA SER A 294 6.54 -0.82 31.11
C SER A 294 7.73 -0.25 30.34
N LYS A 295 8.28 -1.00 29.38
CA LYS A 295 9.34 -0.53 28.49
C LYS A 295 8.89 0.69 27.68
N VAL A 296 7.72 0.61 27.05
CA VAL A 296 7.20 1.71 26.22
C VAL A 296 6.89 2.96 27.05
N ILE A 297 6.37 2.83 28.27
CA ILE A 297 6.19 3.98 29.16
C ILE A 297 7.55 4.63 29.47
N GLY A 298 8.61 3.85 29.66
CA GLY A 298 9.97 4.36 29.85
C GLY A 298 10.50 5.10 28.61
N GLU A 299 10.24 4.60 27.41
CA GLU A 299 10.60 5.25 26.14
C GLU A 299 9.87 6.59 25.98
N VAL A 300 8.56 6.63 26.22
CA VAL A 300 7.74 7.86 26.17
C VAL A 300 8.21 8.88 27.22
N ARG A 301 8.51 8.42 28.44
CA ARG A 301 9.04 9.30 29.51
C ARG A 301 10.37 9.92 29.11
N HIS A 302 11.24 9.16 28.47
CA HIS A 302 12.52 9.68 27.97
C HIS A 302 12.30 10.77 26.91
N ASP A 303 11.38 10.57 25.97
CA ASP A 303 11.10 11.55 24.94
C ASP A 303 10.46 12.83 25.50
N LEU A 304 9.47 12.72 26.40
CA LEU A 304 8.83 13.86 27.04
C LEU A 304 9.83 14.72 27.87
N ALA A 305 10.93 14.11 28.33
CA ALA A 305 12.00 14.79 29.03
C ALA A 305 13.04 15.42 28.09
N ALA A 306 12.96 15.19 26.78
CA ALA A 306 13.90 15.73 25.82
C ALA A 306 13.61 17.21 25.51
N SER A 307 14.58 17.88 24.88
CA SER A 307 14.47 19.30 24.46
C SER A 307 13.92 19.46 23.04
N HIS A 308 13.37 18.42 22.46
CA HIS A 308 12.71 18.40 21.15
C HIS A 308 11.38 17.69 21.24
N PRO A 309 10.37 18.06 20.43
CA PRO A 309 9.05 17.45 20.48
C PRO A 309 9.10 15.95 20.14
N MET A 310 8.46 15.12 20.96
CA MET A 310 8.25 13.70 20.65
C MET A 310 7.33 13.54 19.45
N ASN A 311 7.71 12.66 18.54
CA ASN A 311 6.84 12.16 17.48
C ASN A 311 6.92 10.63 17.47
N ARG A 312 6.01 9.96 18.18
CA ARG A 312 6.10 8.51 18.42
C ARG A 312 4.86 7.77 17.96
N LEU A 313 5.09 6.65 17.26
CA LEU A 313 4.06 5.67 16.90
C LEU A 313 4.05 4.52 17.91
N LEU A 314 2.95 4.37 18.62
CA LEU A 314 2.67 3.24 19.49
C LEU A 314 1.87 2.17 18.75
N GLN A 315 2.52 1.09 18.41
CA GLN A 315 1.93 -0.04 17.72
C GLN A 315 1.66 -1.20 18.69
N GLY A 316 0.50 -1.83 18.56
CA GLY A 316 0.17 -3.01 19.35
C GLY A 316 -1.17 -3.58 18.92
N ASP A 317 -1.39 -4.85 19.17
CA ASP A 317 -2.62 -5.53 18.79
C ASP A 317 -3.85 -4.97 19.53
N VAL A 318 -5.04 -5.33 19.07
CA VAL A 318 -6.30 -4.97 19.73
C VAL A 318 -6.32 -5.55 21.14
N GLY A 319 -6.44 -4.69 22.15
CA GLY A 319 -6.44 -5.09 23.56
C GLY A 319 -5.05 -5.31 24.18
N SER A 320 -3.96 -4.92 23.53
CA SER A 320 -2.60 -4.92 24.12
C SER A 320 -2.37 -3.87 25.21
N GLY A 321 -3.37 -2.99 25.46
CA GLY A 321 -3.31 -1.96 26.50
C GLY A 321 -2.66 -0.63 26.10
N LYS A 322 -2.68 -0.27 24.82
CA LYS A 322 -2.19 1.03 24.30
C LYS A 322 -2.78 2.22 25.07
N THR A 323 -4.05 2.16 25.44
CA THR A 323 -4.73 3.22 26.20
C THR A 323 -4.08 3.46 27.56
N VAL A 324 -3.57 2.42 28.24
CA VAL A 324 -2.86 2.56 29.53
C VAL A 324 -1.55 3.35 29.35
N VAL A 325 -0.81 3.07 28.27
CA VAL A 325 0.41 3.81 27.92
C VAL A 325 0.10 5.27 27.59
N ALA A 326 -1.00 5.51 26.85
CA ALA A 326 -1.46 6.86 26.54
C ALA A 326 -1.84 7.65 27.82
N ILE A 327 -2.52 7.00 28.75
CA ILE A 327 -2.83 7.61 30.08
C ILE A 327 -1.54 7.95 30.82
N ALA A 328 -0.57 7.04 30.83
CA ALA A 328 0.71 7.29 31.48
C ALA A 328 1.43 8.53 30.90
N ALA A 329 1.44 8.66 29.58
CA ALA A 329 2.00 9.82 28.89
C ALA A 329 1.27 11.12 29.25
N MET A 330 -0.07 11.10 29.23
CA MET A 330 -0.89 12.28 29.56
C MET A 330 -0.69 12.71 31.03
N LEU A 331 -0.58 11.76 31.96
CA LEU A 331 -0.35 12.07 33.36
C LEU A 331 1.02 12.72 33.60
N LEU A 332 2.06 12.30 32.88
CA LEU A 332 3.38 12.92 32.93
C LEU A 332 3.33 14.38 32.47
N ALA A 333 2.62 14.67 31.38
CA ALA A 333 2.45 16.03 30.87
C ALA A 333 1.60 16.91 31.82
N VAL A 334 0.51 16.35 32.34
CA VAL A 334 -0.39 17.06 33.28
C VAL A 334 0.31 17.39 34.60
N GLU A 335 1.16 16.51 35.11
CA GLU A 335 1.93 16.74 36.35
C GLU A 335 2.92 17.89 36.21
N ASP A 336 3.40 18.14 35.00
CA ASP A 336 4.30 19.28 34.69
C ASP A 336 3.55 20.57 34.33
N GLY A 337 2.23 20.59 34.50
CA GLY A 337 1.38 21.78 34.30
C GLY A 337 0.87 21.99 32.87
N TYR A 338 1.06 21.02 31.96
CA TYR A 338 0.58 21.09 30.59
C TYR A 338 -0.80 20.42 30.40
N GLN A 339 -1.48 20.81 29.33
CA GLN A 339 -2.71 20.17 28.89
C GLN A 339 -2.41 19.03 27.90
N ALA A 340 -3.20 17.98 27.96
CA ALA A 340 -3.15 16.89 27.01
C ALA A 340 -4.45 16.80 26.19
N ALA A 341 -4.33 16.59 24.88
CA ALA A 341 -5.46 16.31 23.99
C ALA A 341 -5.49 14.83 23.63
N PHE A 342 -6.64 14.18 23.76
CA PHE A 342 -6.86 12.81 23.30
C PHE A 342 -7.83 12.83 22.12
N MET A 343 -7.37 12.43 20.96
CA MET A 343 -8.11 12.49 19.71
C MET A 343 -8.55 11.11 19.25
N ALA A 344 -9.84 10.93 19.05
CA ALA A 344 -10.41 9.72 18.50
C ALA A 344 -11.03 9.98 17.11
N PRO A 345 -11.06 8.98 16.20
CA PRO A 345 -11.55 9.17 14.84
C PRO A 345 -13.06 9.40 14.74
N THR A 346 -13.82 8.96 15.74
CA THR A 346 -15.27 9.09 15.76
C THR A 346 -15.77 9.57 17.11
N GLN A 347 -16.97 10.18 17.11
CA GLN A 347 -17.62 10.65 18.34
C GLN A 347 -17.82 9.53 19.37
N ILE A 348 -18.30 8.36 18.92
CA ILE A 348 -18.55 7.21 19.81
C ILE A 348 -17.28 6.76 20.53
N LEU A 349 -16.15 6.73 19.78
CA LEU A 349 -14.86 6.41 20.38
C LEU A 349 -14.38 7.49 21.35
N ALA A 350 -14.57 8.77 21.01
CA ALA A 350 -14.23 9.86 21.91
C ALA A 350 -15.00 9.76 23.24
N GLU A 351 -16.30 9.52 23.17
CA GLU A 351 -17.13 9.32 24.36
C GLU A 351 -16.72 8.10 25.19
N GLN A 352 -16.39 6.98 24.54
CA GLN A 352 -15.88 5.79 25.23
C GLN A 352 -14.53 6.03 25.91
N HIS A 353 -13.61 6.68 25.23
CA HIS A 353 -12.32 7.04 25.85
C HIS A 353 -12.52 8.00 27.01
N TYR A 354 -13.44 8.97 26.87
CA TYR A 354 -13.76 9.88 27.97
C TYR A 354 -14.32 9.13 29.19
N ASP A 355 -15.22 8.19 29.00
CA ASP A 355 -15.79 7.40 30.10
C ASP A 355 -14.75 6.50 30.77
N VAL A 356 -13.82 5.94 30.00
CA VAL A 356 -12.69 5.15 30.52
C VAL A 356 -11.73 6.03 31.31
N LEU A 357 -11.31 7.16 30.76
CA LEU A 357 -10.42 8.11 31.40
C LEU A 357 -11.04 8.66 32.67
N ARG A 358 -12.30 9.04 32.65
CA ARG A 358 -13.05 9.53 33.80
C ARG A 358 -13.04 8.54 34.95
N ARG A 359 -13.36 7.26 34.67
CA ARG A 359 -13.38 6.18 35.68
C ARG A 359 -12.04 6.02 36.39
N TRP A 360 -10.93 6.21 35.68
CA TRP A 360 -9.60 5.94 36.20
C TRP A 360 -8.91 7.17 36.78
N LEU A 361 -9.22 8.36 36.29
CA LEU A 361 -8.49 9.58 36.59
C LEU A 361 -9.24 10.54 37.53
N GLU A 362 -10.58 10.42 37.63
CA GLU A 362 -11.37 11.28 38.52
C GLU A 362 -10.96 11.15 39.98
N SER A 363 -10.66 9.91 40.42
CA SER A 363 -10.17 9.65 41.81
C SER A 363 -8.77 10.21 42.07
N LEU A 364 -8.00 10.51 41.03
CA LEU A 364 -6.68 11.11 41.12
C LEU A 364 -6.72 12.64 41.14
N GLY A 365 -7.92 13.23 40.97
CA GLY A 365 -8.13 14.69 40.94
C GLY A 365 -7.80 15.33 39.59
N VAL A 366 -7.69 14.56 38.51
CA VAL A 366 -7.45 15.06 37.14
C VAL A 366 -8.74 15.52 36.52
N ARG A 367 -8.79 16.75 36.02
CA ARG A 367 -9.95 17.36 35.37
C ARG A 367 -9.98 16.99 33.88
N LEU A 368 -11.12 16.43 33.44
CA LEU A 368 -11.34 15.98 32.09
C LEU A 368 -12.43 16.81 31.39
N ALA A 369 -12.31 16.98 30.09
CA ALA A 369 -13.39 17.54 29.27
C ALA A 369 -13.63 16.67 28.03
N LEU A 370 -14.90 16.54 27.64
CA LEU A 370 -15.30 15.98 26.35
C LEU A 370 -15.73 17.10 25.42
N ARG A 371 -15.22 17.09 24.20
CA ARG A 371 -15.55 18.05 23.14
C ARG A 371 -15.84 17.32 21.84
N THR A 372 -17.09 17.06 21.57
CA THR A 372 -17.58 16.48 20.31
C THR A 372 -18.67 17.39 19.72
N ALA A 373 -19.07 17.11 18.48
CA ALA A 373 -20.11 17.91 17.82
C ALA A 373 -21.47 17.84 18.52
N ALA A 374 -21.80 16.70 19.16
CA ALA A 374 -23.09 16.47 19.80
C ALA A 374 -23.06 16.57 21.34
N ARG A 375 -21.86 16.41 21.96
CA ARG A 375 -21.76 16.38 23.42
C ARG A 375 -20.56 17.18 23.89
N GLN A 376 -20.80 18.06 24.88
CA GLN A 376 -19.77 18.80 25.60
C GLN A 376 -19.98 18.57 27.10
N GLU A 377 -18.95 18.10 27.79
CA GLU A 377 -19.02 17.74 29.21
C GLU A 377 -17.70 18.01 29.88
N ASP A 378 -17.73 18.53 31.07
CA ASP A 378 -16.57 18.75 31.95
C ASP A 378 -16.75 17.89 33.20
N SER A 379 -15.72 17.12 33.57
CA SER A 379 -15.68 16.36 34.81
C SER A 379 -14.97 17.19 35.87
N GLY A 380 -15.55 17.30 37.04
CA GLY A 380 -14.96 17.97 38.22
C GLY A 380 -16.04 18.14 39.27
N PRO A 381 -15.69 18.29 40.56
CA PRO A 381 -16.67 18.60 41.56
C PRO A 381 -17.35 19.93 41.23
N LEU A 382 -18.69 19.90 41.10
CA LEU A 382 -19.51 21.13 40.97
C LEU A 382 -19.18 22.00 42.16
N PRO A 383 -18.61 23.21 42.01
CA PRO A 383 -18.42 24.08 43.15
C PRO A 383 -19.76 24.52 43.68
N LEU A 384 -20.11 24.04 44.87
CA LEU A 384 -21.30 24.46 45.58
C LEU A 384 -21.28 25.96 45.94
N PHE A 385 -20.10 26.60 45.86
CA PHE A 385 -19.90 28.03 46.08
C PHE A 385 -18.81 28.55 45.11
N LYS A 386 -19.22 29.39 44.16
CA LYS A 386 -18.28 30.13 43.29
C LYS A 386 -17.74 31.34 44.03
N HIS A 387 -16.48 31.35 44.38
CA HIS A 387 -15.73 32.55 44.72
C HIS A 387 -15.15 33.16 43.45
N ALA A 388 -15.27 34.48 43.30
CA ALA A 388 -14.94 35.22 42.08
C ALA A 388 -13.43 35.23 41.71
N ASP A 389 -12.56 34.62 42.52
CA ASP A 389 -11.10 34.59 42.34
C ASP A 389 -10.56 33.24 41.79
N ASP A 390 -11.43 32.26 41.52
CA ASP A 390 -11.03 30.89 41.14
C ASP A 390 -10.96 30.64 39.62
N SER A 391 -11.06 31.70 38.80
CA SER A 391 -11.10 31.56 37.35
C SER A 391 -9.84 30.93 36.67
N ALA A 392 -8.70 30.95 37.35
CA ALA A 392 -7.45 30.38 36.87
C ALA A 392 -7.27 28.88 37.19
N ARG A 393 -8.17 28.27 37.99
CA ARG A 393 -8.04 26.86 38.43
C ARG A 393 -9.05 25.89 37.80
N GLU A 394 -9.95 26.33 36.93
CA GLU A 394 -11.06 25.52 36.41
C GLU A 394 -10.81 24.91 35.03
N GLU A 395 -9.66 25.14 34.37
CA GLU A 395 -9.41 24.58 33.04
C GLU A 395 -9.21 23.07 33.06
N PRO A 396 -9.78 22.35 32.05
CA PRO A 396 -9.57 20.91 31.93
C PRO A 396 -8.11 20.61 31.60
N GLN A 397 -7.54 19.61 32.28
CA GLN A 397 -6.16 19.16 32.05
C GLN A 397 -6.05 18.16 30.89
N ILE A 398 -7.08 17.33 30.68
CA ILE A 398 -7.13 16.41 29.56
C ILE A 398 -8.44 16.67 28.79
N ILE A 399 -8.31 16.92 27.50
CA ILE A 399 -9.46 17.18 26.62
C ILE A 399 -9.58 16.03 25.61
N VAL A 400 -10.70 15.32 25.66
CA VAL A 400 -11.03 14.23 24.75
C VAL A 400 -11.98 14.73 23.66
N GLY A 401 -11.72 14.36 22.42
CA GLY A 401 -12.60 14.74 21.32
C GLY A 401 -12.26 14.08 20.00
N THR A 402 -12.83 14.61 18.92
CA THR A 402 -12.54 14.19 17.57
C THR A 402 -11.50 15.12 16.92
N HIS A 403 -11.24 14.93 15.63
CA HIS A 403 -10.38 15.83 14.84
C HIS A 403 -10.80 17.31 14.93
N ALA A 404 -12.02 17.62 15.38
CA ALA A 404 -12.48 18.98 15.63
C ALA A 404 -11.66 19.72 16.69
N LEU A 405 -10.89 19.00 17.53
CA LEU A 405 -9.93 19.61 18.49
C LEU A 405 -8.79 20.35 17.82
N LEU A 406 -8.50 20.06 16.54
CA LEU A 406 -7.43 20.72 15.78
C LEU A 406 -7.84 22.09 15.22
N TYR A 407 -9.15 22.33 15.07
CA TYR A 407 -9.65 23.58 14.50
C TYR A 407 -9.92 24.61 15.61
N ASP A 408 -9.84 25.89 15.26
CA ASP A 408 -9.85 27.07 16.14
C ASP A 408 -11.01 27.21 17.17
N LYS A 409 -11.89 26.24 17.25
CA LYS A 409 -13.05 26.25 18.17
C LYS A 409 -12.70 25.81 19.61
N VAL A 410 -11.54 25.17 19.81
CA VAL A 410 -11.07 24.73 21.12
C VAL A 410 -9.73 25.42 21.42
N SER A 411 -9.74 26.34 22.38
CA SER A 411 -8.51 26.98 22.83
C SER A 411 -7.84 26.10 23.90
N PHE A 412 -6.55 25.90 23.77
CA PHE A 412 -5.69 25.28 24.77
C PHE A 412 -4.79 26.40 25.34
N SER A 413 -4.73 26.53 26.63
CA SER A 413 -3.87 27.53 27.31
C SER A 413 -2.40 27.11 27.30
N ASN A 414 -2.14 25.80 27.42
CA ASN A 414 -0.79 25.24 27.48
C ASN A 414 -0.75 23.79 27.03
N LEU A 415 -0.92 23.55 25.71
CA LEU A 415 -0.97 22.19 25.12
C LEU A 415 0.43 21.60 25.01
N GLY A 416 0.76 20.58 25.83
CA GLY A 416 2.04 19.88 25.81
C GLY A 416 2.01 18.53 25.11
N LEU A 417 0.88 17.81 25.11
CA LEU A 417 0.79 16.47 24.53
C LEU A 417 -0.48 16.27 23.71
N VAL A 418 -0.35 15.65 22.53
CA VAL A 418 -1.46 15.18 21.71
C VAL A 418 -1.36 13.68 21.53
N VAL A 419 -2.39 12.95 21.95
CA VAL A 419 -2.56 11.52 21.71
C VAL A 419 -3.57 11.33 20.57
N ILE A 420 -3.21 10.58 19.54
CA ILE A 420 -4.06 10.30 18.38
C ILE A 420 -4.34 8.80 18.32
N ASP A 421 -5.59 8.40 18.43
CA ASP A 421 -5.99 6.99 18.28
C ASP A 421 -6.39 6.67 16.84
N GLU A 422 -6.07 5.46 16.36
CA GLU A 422 -6.37 4.94 15.01
C GLU A 422 -5.85 5.83 13.87
N GLN A 423 -4.54 5.98 13.78
CA GLN A 423 -3.81 6.84 12.83
C GLN A 423 -4.30 6.77 11.38
N HIS A 424 -4.74 5.60 10.90
CA HIS A 424 -5.13 5.41 9.50
C HIS A 424 -6.32 6.30 9.06
N LYS A 425 -7.01 6.93 10.00
CA LYS A 425 -8.11 7.88 9.77
C LYS A 425 -7.68 9.37 9.85
N PHE A 426 -6.39 9.64 10.13
CA PHE A 426 -5.82 10.99 10.21
C PHE A 426 -4.79 11.21 9.10
N GLY A 427 -4.98 12.25 8.29
CA GLY A 427 -4.08 12.59 7.17
C GLY A 427 -2.77 13.25 7.62
N VAL A 428 -1.75 13.22 6.74
CA VAL A 428 -0.44 13.87 6.95
C VAL A 428 -0.60 15.39 7.16
N ALA A 429 -1.56 16.03 6.48
CA ALA A 429 -1.85 17.46 6.60
C ALA A 429 -2.29 17.86 8.01
N GLN A 430 -3.07 17.03 8.69
CA GLN A 430 -3.54 17.29 10.05
C GLN A 430 -2.39 17.20 11.09
N ARG A 431 -1.46 16.26 10.89
CA ARG A 431 -0.24 16.18 11.72
C ARG A 431 0.66 17.40 11.51
N ALA A 432 0.79 17.85 10.26
CA ALA A 432 1.56 19.06 9.95
C ALA A 432 1.01 20.31 10.65
N GLN A 433 -0.32 20.44 10.78
CA GLN A 433 -0.96 21.54 11.53
C GLN A 433 -0.63 21.52 13.03
N LEU A 434 -0.56 20.32 13.65
CA LEU A 434 -0.13 20.20 15.04
C LEU A 434 1.32 20.62 15.23
N SER A 435 2.18 20.13 14.32
CA SER A 435 3.61 20.48 14.36
C SER A 435 3.90 21.96 14.03
N ALA A 436 2.95 22.69 13.45
CA ALA A 436 3.09 24.11 13.14
C ALA A 436 2.75 25.04 14.32
N ARG A 437 2.21 24.50 15.42
CA ARG A 437 1.96 25.30 16.65
C ARG A 437 3.28 25.65 17.35
N GLU A 438 3.32 26.79 18.02
CA GLU A 438 4.46 27.21 18.86
C GLU A 438 3.97 27.53 20.27
N PRO A 439 4.51 26.86 21.32
CA PRO A 439 5.44 25.74 21.25
C PRO A 439 4.81 24.48 20.62
N ALA A 440 5.64 23.68 19.94
CA ALA A 440 5.16 22.45 19.30
C ALA A 440 4.87 21.38 20.36
N PRO A 441 3.64 20.82 20.42
CA PRO A 441 3.34 19.77 21.38
C PRO A 441 3.98 18.44 21.00
N ASP A 442 4.19 17.58 21.99
CA ASP A 442 4.52 16.17 21.80
C ASP A 442 3.35 15.43 21.14
N VAL A 443 3.66 14.47 20.28
CA VAL A 443 2.64 13.70 19.54
C VAL A 443 2.86 12.20 19.74
N LEU A 444 1.88 11.54 20.35
CA LEU A 444 1.81 10.09 20.48
C LEU A 444 0.70 9.55 19.60
N VAL A 445 1.06 8.85 18.55
CA VAL A 445 0.11 8.25 17.61
C VAL A 445 -0.07 6.78 17.95
N MET A 446 -1.31 6.30 18.03
CA MET A 446 -1.61 4.90 18.31
C MET A 446 -2.24 4.22 17.10
N THR A 447 -1.92 2.94 16.90
CA THR A 447 -2.60 2.11 15.91
C THR A 447 -2.86 0.71 16.46
N ALA A 448 -4.07 0.21 16.21
CA ALA A 448 -4.46 -1.17 16.51
C ALA A 448 -4.30 -2.09 15.30
N THR A 449 -4.01 -1.56 14.11
CA THR A 449 -3.61 -2.37 12.96
C THR A 449 -2.14 -2.74 13.13
N PRO A 450 -1.81 -4.01 13.34
CA PRO A 450 -0.44 -4.44 13.24
C PRO A 450 0.02 -4.20 11.80
N ILE A 451 1.09 -3.43 11.65
CA ILE A 451 1.77 -3.19 10.37
C ILE A 451 3.04 -4.04 10.41
N PRO A 452 3.40 -4.75 9.35
CA PRO A 452 4.65 -5.49 9.32
C PRO A 452 5.83 -4.62 9.79
N ARG A 453 6.68 -5.14 10.66
CA ARG A 453 7.80 -4.37 11.28
C ARG A 453 8.69 -3.70 10.24
N THR A 454 8.96 -4.40 9.15
CA THR A 454 9.76 -3.88 8.03
C THR A 454 9.09 -2.69 7.35
N LEU A 455 7.78 -2.74 7.20
CA LEU A 455 6.99 -1.70 6.57
C LEU A 455 6.84 -0.46 7.49
N THR A 456 6.66 -0.67 8.78
CA THR A 456 6.57 0.41 9.77
C THR A 456 7.83 1.27 9.76
N MET A 457 9.00 0.64 9.79
CA MET A 457 10.28 1.34 9.75
C MET A 457 10.55 2.06 8.43
N THR A 458 9.82 1.71 7.38
CA THR A 458 9.99 2.27 6.03
C THR A 458 9.04 3.42 5.77
N ILE A 459 7.76 3.28 6.13
CA ILE A 459 6.72 4.27 5.83
C ILE A 459 6.63 5.35 6.90
N TYR A 460 6.84 4.98 8.16
CA TYR A 460 6.77 5.88 9.32
C TYR A 460 8.16 6.21 9.88
N GLY A 461 9.16 6.29 9.00
CA GLY A 461 10.53 6.58 9.41
C GLY A 461 10.75 7.98 9.97
N ASP A 462 9.74 8.86 9.86
CA ASP A 462 9.65 10.17 10.53
C ASP A 462 9.16 10.07 11.99
N LEU A 463 8.67 8.91 12.41
CA LEU A 463 8.22 8.64 13.77
C LEU A 463 9.16 7.66 14.49
N ASP A 464 9.35 7.85 15.78
CA ASP A 464 9.92 6.81 16.64
C ASP A 464 8.87 5.73 16.88
N VAL A 465 9.26 4.46 16.85
CA VAL A 465 8.31 3.35 16.91
C VAL A 465 8.48 2.57 18.19
N SER A 466 7.40 2.46 18.96
CA SER A 466 7.28 1.57 20.11
C SER A 466 6.27 0.47 19.83
N ILE A 467 6.59 -0.77 20.19
CA ILE A 467 5.76 -1.95 19.94
C ILE A 467 5.38 -2.60 21.26
N ILE A 468 4.07 -2.84 21.44
CA ILE A 468 3.55 -3.71 22.50
C ILE A 468 3.23 -5.05 21.85
N ASP A 469 4.15 -6.00 21.97
CA ASP A 469 4.06 -7.35 21.40
C ASP A 469 3.58 -8.40 22.42
N GLU A 470 3.23 -7.97 23.62
CA GLU A 470 2.67 -8.81 24.67
C GLU A 470 1.20 -8.52 24.93
N MET A 471 0.42 -9.58 25.17
CA MET A 471 -0.98 -9.45 25.58
C MET A 471 -1.11 -9.56 27.12
N PRO A 472 -2.03 -8.80 27.74
CA PRO A 472 -2.34 -8.95 29.16
C PRO A 472 -2.83 -10.37 29.50
N ARG A 473 -2.41 -10.89 30.66
CA ARG A 473 -2.66 -12.30 31.08
C ARG A 473 -4.13 -12.66 31.29
N ASN A 474 -5.00 -11.70 31.58
CA ASN A 474 -6.41 -11.93 31.96
C ASN A 474 -7.37 -11.91 30.75
N ARG A 475 -6.90 -12.19 29.54
CA ARG A 475 -7.74 -12.20 28.34
C ARG A 475 -8.24 -13.61 28.04
N GLY A 476 -9.55 -13.75 27.79
CA GLY A 476 -10.17 -15.01 27.39
C GLY A 476 -9.61 -15.55 26.07
N LYS A 477 -9.40 -16.87 25.98
CA LYS A 477 -8.90 -17.51 24.76
C LYS A 477 -9.93 -17.37 23.64
N ILE A 478 -9.51 -16.86 22.47
CA ILE A 478 -10.32 -16.82 21.25
C ILE A 478 -10.01 -18.06 20.41
N VAL A 479 -11.06 -18.78 20.02
CA VAL A 479 -10.97 -19.91 19.08
C VAL A 479 -11.57 -19.46 17.76
N THR A 480 -10.75 -19.45 16.70
CA THR A 480 -11.22 -19.15 15.35
C THR A 480 -11.48 -20.45 14.59
N ALA A 481 -12.58 -20.52 13.85
CA ALA A 481 -12.93 -21.67 13.04
C ALA A 481 -13.45 -21.23 11.66
N VAL A 482 -12.84 -21.74 10.60
CA VAL A 482 -13.32 -21.55 9.22
C VAL A 482 -14.31 -22.66 8.89
N ARG A 483 -15.49 -22.30 8.40
CA ARG A 483 -16.55 -23.25 8.04
C ARG A 483 -17.13 -22.90 6.68
N HIS A 484 -17.40 -23.91 5.88
CA HIS A 484 -18.13 -23.74 4.64
C HIS A 484 -19.63 -23.53 4.94
N GLU A 485 -20.35 -22.74 4.12
CA GLU A 485 -21.78 -22.44 4.30
C GLU A 485 -22.67 -23.69 4.42
N SER A 486 -22.27 -24.83 3.81
CA SER A 486 -22.98 -26.10 3.96
C SER A 486 -23.05 -26.60 5.41
N LYS A 487 -22.22 -26.07 6.32
CA LYS A 487 -22.17 -26.39 7.75
C LYS A 487 -22.95 -25.39 8.61
N LEU A 488 -23.71 -24.48 7.99
CA LEU A 488 -24.45 -23.44 8.70
C LEU A 488 -25.40 -24.02 9.75
N GLY A 489 -26.03 -25.17 9.49
CA GLY A 489 -26.93 -25.83 10.45
C GLY A 489 -26.22 -26.24 11.75
N GLU A 490 -25.00 -26.79 11.66
CA GLU A 490 -24.18 -27.15 12.82
C GLU A 490 -23.74 -25.89 13.59
N VAL A 491 -23.37 -24.84 12.85
CA VAL A 491 -22.99 -23.54 13.42
C VAL A 491 -24.16 -22.90 14.18
N LEU A 492 -25.36 -22.90 13.59
CA LEU A 492 -26.57 -22.35 14.24
C LEU A 492 -26.91 -23.08 15.53
N SER A 493 -26.83 -24.41 15.55
CA SER A 493 -27.07 -25.21 16.78
C SER A 493 -26.08 -24.79 17.87
N PHE A 494 -24.80 -24.68 17.55
CA PHE A 494 -23.78 -24.22 18.49
C PHE A 494 -24.06 -22.80 19.01
N LEU A 495 -24.37 -21.83 18.12
CA LEU A 495 -24.66 -20.46 18.50
C LEU A 495 -25.87 -20.36 19.42
N ARG A 496 -26.96 -21.11 19.15
CA ARG A 496 -28.16 -21.13 20.00
C ARG A 496 -27.82 -21.66 21.40
N THR A 497 -27.07 -22.74 21.50
CA THR A 497 -26.63 -23.27 22.80
C THR A 497 -25.87 -22.24 23.61
N GLN A 498 -24.97 -21.47 22.96
CA GLN A 498 -24.23 -20.42 23.64
C GLN A 498 -25.13 -19.23 24.05
N LEU A 499 -26.10 -18.85 23.22
CA LEU A 499 -27.07 -17.81 23.54
C LEU A 499 -27.95 -18.19 24.74
N GLU A 500 -28.32 -19.46 24.87
CA GLU A 500 -29.06 -20.03 26.02
C GLU A 500 -28.27 -19.89 27.34
N THR A 501 -26.94 -19.95 27.27
CA THR A 501 -26.10 -19.65 28.45
C THR A 501 -25.99 -18.18 28.81
N GLY A 502 -26.72 -17.30 28.12
CA GLY A 502 -26.73 -15.87 28.35
C GLY A 502 -25.67 -15.08 27.61
N ARG A 503 -24.85 -15.72 26.76
CA ARG A 503 -23.83 -15.05 25.93
C ARG A 503 -24.45 -14.21 24.82
N GLN A 504 -23.62 -13.35 24.19
CA GLN A 504 -24.06 -12.47 23.12
C GLN A 504 -23.24 -12.70 21.84
N LEU A 505 -23.86 -12.42 20.69
CA LEU A 505 -23.38 -12.74 19.37
C LEU A 505 -23.28 -11.48 18.50
N TYR A 506 -22.18 -11.33 17.77
CA TYR A 506 -22.07 -10.48 16.60
C TYR A 506 -22.20 -11.29 15.32
N VAL A 507 -23.07 -10.85 14.40
CA VAL A 507 -23.18 -11.37 13.03
C VAL A 507 -22.76 -10.27 12.07
N ILE A 508 -21.69 -10.52 11.32
CA ILE A 508 -21.07 -9.51 10.43
C ILE A 508 -21.14 -9.99 8.99
N TYR A 509 -21.49 -9.10 8.07
CA TYR A 509 -21.42 -9.35 6.64
C TYR A 509 -20.78 -8.21 5.85
N PRO A 510 -20.16 -8.56 4.68
CA PRO A 510 -19.54 -7.56 3.85
C PRO A 510 -20.58 -6.65 3.20
N LEU A 511 -20.21 -5.40 2.96
CA LEU A 511 -20.93 -4.51 2.05
C LEU A 511 -20.89 -5.09 0.64
N ILE A 512 -22.04 -5.07 -0.06
CA ILE A 512 -22.21 -5.74 -1.35
C ILE A 512 -21.89 -4.80 -2.52
N ASP A 513 -22.08 -3.48 -2.34
CA ASP A 513 -21.96 -2.50 -3.42
C ASP A 513 -21.53 -1.12 -2.91
N GLU A 514 -20.89 -0.32 -3.77
CA GLU A 514 -20.54 1.08 -3.50
C GLU A 514 -21.78 2.00 -3.40
N SER A 515 -22.96 1.52 -3.80
CA SER A 515 -24.19 2.28 -3.67
C SER A 515 -24.85 2.07 -2.30
N GLU A 516 -24.75 3.07 -1.44
CA GLU A 516 -25.30 3.11 -0.08
C GLU A 516 -26.82 2.73 0.02
N LYS A 517 -27.62 2.80 -1.06
CA LYS A 517 -29.04 2.45 -1.06
C LYS A 517 -29.28 0.94 -1.16
N LEU A 518 -28.41 0.22 -1.88
CA LEU A 518 -28.48 -1.23 -2.03
C LEU A 518 -28.02 -1.93 -0.75
N ASP A 519 -27.01 -1.38 -0.07
CA ASP A 519 -26.49 -1.92 1.18
C ASP A 519 -27.51 -1.93 2.31
N ALA A 520 -28.32 -0.87 2.44
CA ALA A 520 -29.34 -0.82 3.50
C ALA A 520 -30.48 -1.83 3.28
N LYS A 521 -30.85 -2.10 2.02
CA LYS A 521 -31.86 -3.14 1.69
C LYS A 521 -31.31 -4.54 1.94
N ALA A 522 -30.06 -4.78 1.57
CA ALA A 522 -29.39 -6.05 1.83
C ALA A 522 -29.26 -6.30 3.34
N ALA A 523 -28.85 -5.28 4.11
CA ALA A 523 -28.76 -5.36 5.56
C ALA A 523 -30.11 -5.67 6.23
N ALA A 524 -31.21 -5.09 5.75
CA ALA A 524 -32.55 -5.36 6.26
C ALA A 524 -33.03 -6.80 5.96
N ALA A 525 -32.76 -7.31 4.76
CA ALA A 525 -33.09 -8.68 4.37
C ALA A 525 -32.32 -9.71 5.22
N GLU A 526 -31.03 -9.48 5.44
CA GLU A 526 -30.21 -10.32 6.30
C GLU A 526 -30.65 -10.25 7.76
N TYR A 527 -31.07 -9.10 8.22
CA TYR A 527 -31.64 -8.93 9.57
C TYR A 527 -32.88 -9.80 9.78
N GLU A 528 -33.84 -9.78 8.85
CA GLU A 528 -35.05 -10.63 8.92
C GLU A 528 -34.66 -12.12 8.96
N LEU A 529 -33.76 -12.54 8.07
CA LEU A 529 -33.29 -13.91 7.97
C LEU A 529 -32.60 -14.38 9.26
N TRP A 530 -31.72 -13.56 9.84
CA TRP A 530 -31.04 -13.88 11.09
C TRP A 530 -31.97 -13.79 12.29
N GLY A 531 -32.94 -12.88 12.29
CA GLY A 531 -33.99 -12.79 13.29
C GLY A 531 -34.83 -14.06 13.37
N GLU A 532 -35.16 -14.66 12.21
CA GLU A 532 -35.83 -15.98 12.16
C GLU A 532 -34.94 -17.13 12.62
N ARG A 533 -33.69 -17.17 12.15
CA ARG A 533 -32.71 -18.21 12.51
C ARG A 533 -32.39 -18.24 14.01
N LEU A 534 -32.43 -17.11 14.69
CA LEU A 534 -32.06 -16.97 16.09
C LEU A 534 -33.24 -16.90 17.06
N ARG A 535 -34.49 -17.05 16.61
CA ARG A 535 -35.63 -17.11 17.52
C ARG A 535 -35.41 -18.15 18.63
N PRO A 536 -35.76 -17.86 19.91
CA PRO A 536 -36.52 -16.68 20.40
C PRO A 536 -35.65 -15.48 20.84
N PHE A 537 -34.39 -15.42 20.53
CA PHE A 537 -33.46 -14.40 21.00
C PHE A 537 -33.69 -13.07 20.29
N ARG A 538 -33.67 -11.97 21.05
CA ARG A 538 -33.76 -10.62 20.49
C ARG A 538 -32.54 -10.24 19.68
N CYS A 539 -32.78 -9.86 18.43
CA CYS A 539 -31.80 -9.36 17.49
C CYS A 539 -32.02 -7.88 17.20
N GLU A 540 -30.95 -7.13 16.97
CA GLU A 540 -30.99 -5.76 16.49
C GLU A 540 -30.02 -5.55 15.34
N LEU A 541 -30.34 -4.60 14.45
CA LEU A 541 -29.55 -4.26 13.27
C LEU A 541 -28.73 -3.00 13.53
N LEU A 542 -27.45 -3.03 13.15
CA LEU A 542 -26.55 -1.87 13.21
C LEU A 542 -25.90 -1.63 11.84
N HIS A 543 -26.14 -0.50 11.19
CA HIS A 543 -25.53 -0.13 9.91
C HIS A 543 -25.20 1.35 9.83
N GLY A 544 -24.47 1.76 8.78
CA GLY A 544 -23.92 3.12 8.64
C GLY A 544 -24.94 4.26 8.70
N ARG A 545 -26.18 4.02 8.28
CA ARG A 545 -27.25 5.05 8.14
C ARG A 545 -28.06 5.31 9.40
N ILE A 546 -27.98 4.46 10.39
CA ILE A 546 -28.67 4.68 11.66
C ILE A 546 -28.10 5.96 12.29
N SER A 547 -28.99 6.79 12.84
CA SER A 547 -28.55 8.04 13.48
C SER A 547 -27.58 7.77 14.64
N PRO A 548 -26.68 8.69 14.98
CA PRO A 548 -25.75 8.49 16.09
C PRO A 548 -26.48 8.20 17.43
N SER A 549 -27.59 8.86 17.70
CA SER A 549 -28.43 8.63 18.91
C SER A 549 -28.99 7.23 18.96
N GLU A 550 -29.56 6.77 17.85
CA GLU A 550 -30.17 5.44 17.75
C GLU A 550 -29.10 4.34 17.84
N LYS A 551 -27.91 4.56 17.23
CA LYS A 551 -26.76 3.67 17.39
C LYS A 551 -26.36 3.52 18.86
N GLN A 552 -26.34 4.62 19.59
CA GLN A 552 -26.02 4.63 21.01
C GLN A 552 -27.05 3.83 21.82
N GLU A 553 -28.32 4.02 21.57
CA GLU A 553 -29.41 3.27 22.25
C GLU A 553 -29.31 1.76 21.97
N ILE A 554 -29.13 1.35 20.71
CA ILE A 554 -28.96 -0.04 20.35
C ILE A 554 -27.76 -0.64 21.11
N MET A 555 -26.64 0.09 21.14
CA MET A 555 -25.44 -0.36 21.84
C MET A 555 -25.60 -0.44 23.35
N GLU A 556 -26.34 0.45 23.96
CA GLU A 556 -26.66 0.37 25.39
C GLU A 556 -27.54 -0.84 25.71
N ARG A 557 -28.59 -1.11 24.91
CA ARG A 557 -29.40 -2.33 25.08
C ARG A 557 -28.57 -3.60 24.91
N PHE A 558 -27.64 -3.60 23.96
CA PHE A 558 -26.72 -4.73 23.79
C PHE A 558 -25.77 -4.86 24.98
N ARG A 559 -25.19 -3.79 25.52
CA ARG A 559 -24.36 -3.82 26.75
C ARG A 559 -25.10 -4.34 27.97
N ARG A 560 -26.39 -3.97 28.12
CA ARG A 560 -27.23 -4.46 29.22
C ARG A 560 -27.66 -5.92 29.04
N GLY A 561 -27.37 -6.55 27.88
CA GLY A 561 -27.77 -7.92 27.58
C GLY A 561 -29.24 -8.09 27.23
N GLU A 562 -29.95 -7.01 26.99
CA GLU A 562 -31.35 -7.01 26.52
C GLU A 562 -31.43 -7.52 25.07
N THR A 563 -30.48 -7.15 24.25
CA THR A 563 -30.25 -7.68 22.90
C THR A 563 -29.23 -8.80 22.95
N LYS A 564 -29.53 -9.97 22.37
CA LYS A 564 -28.67 -11.15 22.38
C LYS A 564 -27.79 -11.28 21.15
N ALA A 565 -28.28 -10.82 20.00
CA ALA A 565 -27.51 -10.82 18.76
C ALA A 565 -27.53 -9.44 18.10
N LEU A 566 -26.37 -8.95 17.72
CA LEU A 566 -26.22 -7.71 16.96
C LEU A 566 -25.79 -8.06 15.55
N ILE A 567 -26.62 -7.74 14.59
CA ILE A 567 -26.43 -7.97 13.18
C ILE A 567 -25.87 -6.69 12.58
N SER A 568 -24.70 -6.75 11.93
CA SER A 568 -24.02 -5.53 11.50
C SER A 568 -23.25 -5.70 10.19
N THR A 569 -23.10 -4.61 9.48
CA THR A 569 -22.09 -4.47 8.42
C THR A 569 -20.73 -4.12 9.04
N THR A 570 -19.73 -3.75 8.24
CA THR A 570 -18.38 -3.37 8.66
C THR A 570 -18.30 -2.20 9.66
N VAL A 571 -19.43 -1.52 9.96
CA VAL A 571 -19.51 -0.41 10.93
C VAL A 571 -19.04 -0.80 12.35
N LEU A 572 -18.99 -2.09 12.67
CA LEU A 572 -18.47 -2.60 13.94
C LEU A 572 -16.94 -2.46 14.09
N GLU A 573 -16.21 -2.02 13.06
CA GLU A 573 -14.80 -1.61 13.18
C GLU A 573 -14.62 -0.49 14.21
N VAL A 574 -15.68 0.25 14.52
CA VAL A 574 -15.67 1.38 15.44
C VAL A 574 -15.99 0.94 16.88
N GLY A 575 -14.98 0.48 17.57
CA GLY A 575 -14.69 0.70 18.99
C GLY A 575 -15.67 0.28 20.09
N VAL A 576 -16.68 -0.58 19.87
CA VAL A 576 -17.60 -0.94 20.97
C VAL A 576 -17.11 -2.16 21.75
N ASP A 577 -16.97 -1.98 23.06
CA ASP A 577 -16.50 -3.02 24.00
C ASP A 577 -17.66 -3.61 24.79
N VAL A 578 -17.94 -4.92 24.59
CA VAL A 578 -18.97 -5.65 25.36
C VAL A 578 -18.35 -6.97 25.84
N ALA A 579 -18.04 -7.06 27.12
CA ALA A 579 -17.35 -8.21 27.72
C ALA A 579 -18.10 -9.54 27.56
N ASN A 580 -19.46 -9.50 27.53
CA ASN A 580 -20.29 -10.69 27.36
C ASN A 580 -20.52 -11.11 25.89
N ALA A 581 -20.10 -10.31 24.92
CA ALA A 581 -20.12 -10.67 23.51
C ALA A 581 -18.94 -11.60 23.20
N THR A 582 -19.16 -12.89 23.40
CA THR A 582 -18.14 -13.93 23.27
C THR A 582 -18.18 -14.68 21.95
N MET A 583 -19.18 -14.37 21.11
CA MET A 583 -19.32 -15.02 19.81
C MET A 583 -19.32 -14.00 18.68
N MET A 584 -18.67 -14.36 17.61
CA MET A 584 -18.69 -13.61 16.34
C MET A 584 -18.83 -14.58 15.18
N LEU A 585 -19.78 -14.30 14.32
CA LEU A 585 -19.95 -14.97 13.04
C LEU A 585 -19.72 -13.96 11.92
N ILE A 586 -18.84 -14.28 10.98
CA ILE A 586 -18.56 -13.43 9.81
C ILE A 586 -18.96 -14.21 8.56
N GLU A 587 -19.95 -13.69 7.85
CA GLU A 587 -20.41 -14.26 6.58
C GLU A 587 -19.56 -13.79 5.42
N ASN A 588 -19.41 -14.67 4.40
CA ASN A 588 -18.57 -14.40 3.22
C ASN A 588 -17.19 -13.85 3.60
N ALA A 589 -16.56 -14.51 4.57
CA ALA A 589 -15.31 -14.05 5.18
C ALA A 589 -14.17 -13.87 4.17
N GLU A 590 -14.20 -14.57 3.04
CA GLU A 590 -13.24 -14.42 1.94
C GLU A 590 -13.22 -13.02 1.31
N ARG A 591 -14.31 -12.26 1.44
CA ARG A 591 -14.42 -10.88 0.91
C ARG A 591 -13.70 -9.84 1.75
N PHE A 592 -13.44 -10.14 3.02
CA PHE A 592 -12.72 -9.24 3.93
C PHE A 592 -11.21 -9.37 3.78
N GLY A 593 -10.48 -8.30 4.06
CA GLY A 593 -9.03 -8.35 4.29
C GLY A 593 -8.67 -9.10 5.56
N LEU A 594 -7.47 -9.71 5.61
CA LEU A 594 -7.01 -10.39 6.83
C LEU A 594 -6.91 -9.44 8.01
N ALA A 595 -6.40 -8.23 7.80
CA ALA A 595 -6.32 -7.20 8.83
C ALA A 595 -7.70 -6.80 9.37
N GLN A 596 -8.73 -6.66 8.49
CA GLN A 596 -10.11 -6.39 8.91
C GLN A 596 -10.69 -7.53 9.74
N LEU A 597 -10.52 -8.78 9.28
CA LEU A 597 -10.98 -9.96 10.03
C LEU A 597 -10.32 -10.04 11.41
N HIS A 598 -9.04 -9.71 11.49
CA HIS A 598 -8.31 -9.67 12.74
C HIS A 598 -8.84 -8.59 13.68
N GLN A 599 -9.10 -7.37 13.19
CA GLN A 599 -9.70 -6.29 13.97
C GLN A 599 -11.10 -6.65 14.48
N LEU A 600 -11.94 -7.24 13.62
CA LEU A 600 -13.26 -7.73 14.01
C LEU A 600 -13.14 -8.82 15.09
N ARG A 601 -12.26 -9.81 14.91
CA ARG A 601 -11.97 -10.86 15.91
C ARG A 601 -11.56 -10.24 17.26
N GLY A 602 -10.80 -9.17 17.24
CA GLY A 602 -10.37 -8.44 18.43
C GLY A 602 -11.51 -7.78 19.22
N ARG A 603 -12.73 -7.70 18.67
CA ARG A 603 -13.93 -7.18 19.36
C ARG A 603 -14.55 -8.19 20.34
N ILE A 604 -14.18 -9.45 20.26
CA ILE A 604 -14.55 -10.48 21.23
C ILE A 604 -13.34 -10.88 22.09
N GLY A 605 -13.55 -11.67 23.14
CA GLY A 605 -12.48 -12.14 24.02
C GLY A 605 -11.95 -11.09 25.00
N ARG A 606 -12.77 -10.09 25.35
CA ARG A 606 -12.42 -9.03 26.30
C ARG A 606 -12.80 -9.35 27.75
N GLY A 607 -13.51 -10.46 27.97
CA GLY A 607 -13.83 -10.98 29.29
C GLY A 607 -13.01 -12.25 29.59
N GLU A 608 -13.24 -12.86 30.75
CA GLU A 608 -12.58 -14.08 31.19
C GLU A 608 -13.07 -15.35 30.44
N HIS A 609 -14.16 -15.22 29.71
CA HIS A 609 -14.79 -16.36 29.03
C HIS A 609 -14.16 -16.67 27.69
N LYS A 610 -14.10 -17.97 27.38
CA LYS A 610 -13.68 -18.44 26.05
C LYS A 610 -14.60 -17.89 24.98
N SER A 611 -14.01 -17.35 23.92
CA SER A 611 -14.72 -16.70 22.82
C SER A 611 -14.52 -17.45 21.51
N TYR A 612 -15.47 -17.31 20.59
CA TYR A 612 -15.50 -18.04 19.33
C TYR A 612 -15.71 -17.09 18.14
N CYS A 613 -14.78 -17.14 17.20
CA CYS A 613 -14.89 -16.42 15.92
C CYS A 613 -15.11 -17.44 14.81
N ILE A 614 -16.26 -17.43 14.18
CA ILE A 614 -16.64 -18.37 13.12
C ILE A 614 -16.63 -17.60 11.80
N LEU A 615 -15.78 -18.06 10.87
CA LEU A 615 -15.65 -17.49 9.54
C LEU A 615 -16.38 -18.40 8.55
N LEU A 616 -17.53 -17.94 8.03
CA LEU A 616 -18.26 -18.65 7.00
C LEU A 616 -17.77 -18.27 5.62
N THR A 617 -17.57 -19.25 4.76
CA THR A 617 -17.14 -19.04 3.37
C THR A 617 -18.00 -19.82 2.40
N SER A 618 -18.35 -19.20 1.28
CA SER A 618 -19.00 -19.82 0.13
C SER A 618 -17.99 -20.24 -0.96
N ALA A 619 -16.74 -19.79 -0.84
CA ALA A 619 -15.70 -20.01 -1.83
C ALA A 619 -15.19 -21.46 -1.84
N ARG A 620 -15.20 -22.08 -3.04
CA ARG A 620 -14.60 -23.39 -3.30
C ARG A 620 -13.12 -23.35 -3.67
N LEU A 621 -12.54 -22.14 -3.78
CA LEU A 621 -11.17 -21.93 -4.23
C LEU A 621 -10.18 -22.21 -3.09
N LYS A 622 -9.13 -22.99 -3.40
CA LYS A 622 -8.05 -23.31 -2.45
C LYS A 622 -7.36 -22.05 -1.89
N GLU A 623 -7.29 -20.99 -2.66
CA GLU A 623 -6.67 -19.71 -2.28
C GLU A 623 -7.44 -18.99 -1.16
N ALA A 624 -8.77 -18.94 -1.25
CA ALA A 624 -9.62 -18.38 -0.19
C ALA A 624 -9.48 -19.15 1.13
N SER A 625 -9.42 -20.48 1.04
CA SER A 625 -9.20 -21.34 2.21
C SER A 625 -7.82 -21.12 2.82
N ALA A 626 -6.76 -20.95 2.01
CA ALA A 626 -5.40 -20.69 2.49
C ALA A 626 -5.30 -19.34 3.22
N LYS A 627 -5.96 -18.30 2.69
CA LYS A 627 -6.05 -16.98 3.33
C LYS A 627 -6.68 -17.05 4.71
N LEU A 628 -7.86 -17.68 4.84
CA LEU A 628 -8.59 -17.75 6.10
C LEU A 628 -7.91 -18.68 7.12
N ALA A 629 -7.18 -19.70 6.67
CA ALA A 629 -6.44 -20.64 7.54
C ALA A 629 -5.36 -19.92 8.39
N VAL A 630 -4.85 -18.78 7.97
CA VAL A 630 -3.94 -17.97 8.78
C VAL A 630 -4.60 -17.57 10.10
N LEU A 631 -5.88 -17.14 10.06
CA LEU A 631 -6.62 -16.73 11.26
C LEU A 631 -7.00 -17.89 12.19
N GLU A 632 -7.10 -19.12 11.66
CA GLU A 632 -7.26 -20.31 12.51
C GLU A 632 -5.95 -20.67 13.24
N ARG A 633 -4.81 -20.48 12.58
CA ARG A 633 -3.49 -20.87 13.10
C ARG A 633 -2.97 -19.91 14.16
N THR A 634 -3.16 -18.60 13.96
CA THR A 634 -2.58 -17.59 14.86
C THR A 634 -3.61 -16.58 15.36
N THR A 635 -3.40 -16.13 16.59
CA THR A 635 -4.08 -14.98 17.18
C THR A 635 -3.20 -13.73 17.20
N ASP A 636 -1.92 -13.85 16.87
CA ASP A 636 -0.98 -12.74 16.80
C ASP A 636 -1.28 -11.86 15.59
N GLY A 637 -1.57 -10.58 15.85
CA GLY A 637 -1.86 -9.59 14.82
C GLY A 637 -0.68 -9.28 13.93
N PHE A 638 0.55 -9.38 14.41
CA PHE A 638 1.74 -9.16 13.58
C PHE A 638 1.94 -10.28 12.56
N GLU A 639 1.74 -11.55 12.97
CA GLU A 639 1.77 -12.67 12.02
C GLU A 639 0.65 -12.57 10.98
N VAL A 640 -0.55 -12.13 11.39
CA VAL A 640 -1.66 -11.89 10.47
C VAL A 640 -1.34 -10.77 9.48
N ALA A 641 -0.70 -9.68 9.94
CA ALA A 641 -0.31 -8.56 9.09
C ALA A 641 0.79 -8.97 8.09
N GLU A 642 1.76 -9.79 8.51
CA GLU A 642 2.79 -10.32 7.61
C GLU A 642 2.16 -11.22 6.54
N ALA A 643 1.22 -12.08 6.90
CA ALA A 643 0.50 -12.92 5.95
C ALA A 643 -0.40 -12.11 4.99
N ASP A 644 -1.08 -11.04 5.47
CA ASP A 644 -1.85 -10.14 4.61
C ASP A 644 -0.94 -9.42 3.61
N TRP A 645 0.23 -8.99 4.07
CA TRP A 645 1.28 -8.39 3.24
C TRP A 645 1.81 -9.35 2.16
N GLU A 646 2.03 -10.61 2.52
CA GLU A 646 2.46 -11.63 1.57
C GLU A 646 1.40 -11.90 0.48
N LEU A 647 0.12 -11.86 0.84
CA LEU A 647 -0.98 -12.14 -0.09
C LEU A 647 -1.33 -10.97 -1.00
N ARG A 648 -1.40 -9.74 -0.48
CA ARG A 648 -1.85 -8.57 -1.24
C ARG A 648 -0.73 -7.86 -2.00
N GLY A 649 0.50 -7.94 -1.49
CA GLY A 649 1.61 -7.13 -2.02
C GLY A 649 1.56 -5.64 -1.57
N PRO A 650 2.57 -4.84 -1.97
CA PRO A 650 2.75 -3.47 -1.48
C PRO A 650 1.75 -2.42 -2.01
N GLY A 651 0.99 -2.72 -3.08
CA GLY A 651 0.24 -1.72 -3.84
C GLY A 651 -0.84 -0.98 -3.06
N ASP A 652 -1.57 -1.67 -2.19
CA ASP A 652 -2.74 -1.10 -1.50
C ASP A 652 -2.41 -0.38 -0.18
N LEU A 653 -1.25 -0.69 0.42
CA LEU A 653 -0.83 -0.13 1.71
C LEU A 653 -0.02 1.17 1.60
N LEU A 654 0.56 1.41 0.42
CA LEU A 654 1.36 2.60 0.10
C LEU A 654 0.53 3.76 -0.48
N GLY A 655 -0.79 3.78 -0.26
CA GLY A 655 -1.63 4.87 -0.72
C GLY A 655 -0.94 6.21 -0.50
N THR A 656 -0.53 6.90 -1.59
CA THR A 656 0.23 8.16 -1.56
C THR A 656 -0.43 9.24 -0.71
N ALA A 657 -1.75 9.17 -0.58
CA ALA A 657 -2.54 10.08 0.25
C ALA A 657 -2.30 9.89 1.77
N GLN A 658 -1.86 8.69 2.22
CA GLN A 658 -1.66 8.41 3.64
C GLN A 658 -0.20 8.54 4.10
N SER A 659 0.77 8.24 3.22
CA SER A 659 2.20 8.26 3.56
C SER A 659 2.91 9.56 3.14
N GLY A 660 2.36 10.29 2.16
CA GLY A 660 3.02 11.45 1.56
C GLY A 660 4.37 11.10 0.91
N LEU A 661 4.56 9.82 0.56
CA LEU A 661 5.75 9.32 -0.13
C LEU A 661 5.45 9.12 -1.62
N PRO A 662 6.44 9.27 -2.51
CA PRO A 662 6.27 8.99 -3.93
C PRO A 662 5.98 7.50 -4.15
N ALA A 663 5.14 7.20 -5.15
CA ALA A 663 4.87 5.83 -5.55
C ALA A 663 6.16 5.16 -6.06
N LEU A 664 6.41 3.92 -5.62
CA LEU A 664 7.55 3.14 -6.08
C LEU A 664 7.35 2.72 -7.54
N LYS A 665 8.36 2.97 -8.38
CA LYS A 665 8.34 2.62 -9.81
C LYS A 665 8.90 1.22 -10.08
N ILE A 666 9.92 0.79 -9.32
CA ILE A 666 10.61 -0.49 -9.53
C ILE A 666 10.81 -1.30 -8.25
N GLY A 667 11.05 -0.63 -7.12
CA GLY A 667 11.31 -1.28 -5.84
C GLY A 667 10.08 -1.99 -5.28
N ASN A 668 10.29 -3.16 -4.72
CA ASN A 668 9.27 -3.93 -4.01
C ASN A 668 9.71 -4.13 -2.56
N LEU A 669 9.00 -3.48 -1.63
CA LEU A 669 9.35 -3.51 -0.20
C LEU A 669 9.37 -4.93 0.41
N ARG A 670 8.72 -5.90 -0.24
CA ARG A 670 8.69 -7.29 0.21
C ARG A 670 9.94 -8.05 -0.22
N THR A 671 10.23 -8.06 -1.54
CA THR A 671 11.35 -8.83 -2.10
C THR A 671 12.68 -8.14 -1.87
N ASP A 672 12.68 -6.81 -1.81
CA ASP A 672 13.88 -5.99 -1.80
C ASP A 672 14.17 -5.37 -0.42
N ALA A 673 13.61 -5.97 0.66
CA ALA A 673 13.76 -5.49 2.03
C ALA A 673 15.23 -5.34 2.48
N HIS A 674 16.14 -6.14 1.94
CA HIS A 674 17.58 -6.03 2.20
C HIS A 674 18.19 -4.77 1.58
N LEU A 675 17.75 -4.38 0.36
CA LEU A 675 18.15 -3.15 -0.31
C LEU A 675 17.60 -1.92 0.45
N MET A 676 16.38 -2.02 0.96
CA MET A 676 15.80 -0.95 1.78
C MET A 676 16.62 -0.67 3.05
N ARG A 677 17.08 -1.72 3.74
CA ARG A 677 17.93 -1.54 4.93
C ARG A 677 19.26 -0.86 4.58
N ARG A 678 19.89 -1.23 3.46
CA ARG A 678 21.11 -0.59 2.98
C ARG A 678 20.87 0.88 2.64
N ALA A 679 19.81 1.17 1.91
CA ALA A 679 19.43 2.52 1.51
C ALA A 679 19.18 3.42 2.74
N ARG A 680 18.48 2.90 3.75
CA ARG A 680 18.23 3.60 5.02
C ARG A 680 19.53 3.90 5.78
N ALA A 681 20.40 2.91 5.93
CA ALA A 681 21.66 3.10 6.64
C ALA A 681 22.51 4.21 5.98
N ALA A 682 22.58 4.24 4.65
CA ALA A 682 23.28 5.28 3.91
C ALA A 682 22.63 6.67 4.09
N ALA A 683 21.31 6.78 4.03
CA ALA A 683 20.59 8.05 4.21
C ALA A 683 20.77 8.61 5.63
N VAL A 684 20.65 7.76 6.65
CA VAL A 684 20.86 8.15 8.05
C VAL A 684 22.30 8.62 8.28
N ALA A 685 23.29 7.88 7.80
CA ALA A 685 24.72 8.23 7.97
C ALA A 685 25.06 9.60 7.33
N ILE A 686 24.44 9.94 6.20
CA ILE A 686 24.62 11.27 5.57
C ILE A 686 24.02 12.36 6.44
N LEU A 687 22.78 12.19 6.91
CA LEU A 687 22.10 13.22 7.70
C LEU A 687 22.60 13.36 9.12
N GLU A 688 23.17 12.30 9.73
CA GLU A 688 23.90 12.40 11.00
C GLU A 688 25.16 13.26 10.87
N ARG A 689 25.85 13.15 9.71
CA ARG A 689 27.05 13.94 9.42
C ARG A 689 26.74 15.36 8.93
N ASP A 690 25.66 15.54 8.17
CA ASP A 690 25.26 16.79 7.53
C ASP A 690 23.74 16.96 7.55
N PRO A 691 23.16 17.32 8.70
CA PRO A 691 21.70 17.42 8.87
C PRO A 691 21.02 18.42 7.94
N GLY A 692 21.72 19.51 7.55
CA GLY A 692 21.24 20.56 6.65
C GLY A 692 21.50 20.29 5.18
N LEU A 693 22.23 19.22 4.84
CA LEU A 693 22.71 18.92 3.49
C LEU A 693 23.44 20.13 2.86
N GLU A 694 24.32 20.77 3.67
CA GLU A 694 25.05 21.98 3.29
C GLU A 694 26.40 21.68 2.64
N LEU A 695 26.96 20.48 2.86
CA LEU A 695 28.20 20.05 2.23
C LEU A 695 28.02 19.99 0.71
N PRO A 696 29.05 20.41 -0.07
CA PRO A 696 28.97 20.46 -1.55
C PRO A 696 28.54 19.12 -2.18
N GLU A 697 29.03 18.01 -1.65
CA GLU A 697 28.65 16.67 -2.11
C GLU A 697 27.19 16.31 -1.87
N ASN A 698 26.52 16.94 -0.88
CA ASN A 698 25.15 16.66 -0.47
C ASN A 698 24.11 17.67 -0.98
N GLN A 699 24.53 18.84 -1.48
CA GLN A 699 23.63 19.89 -1.97
C GLN A 699 22.66 19.39 -3.03
N ARG A 700 23.10 18.45 -3.89
CA ARG A 700 22.25 17.82 -4.90
C ARG A 700 21.03 17.11 -4.27
N PHE A 701 21.21 16.44 -3.12
CA PHE A 701 20.12 15.75 -2.42
C PHE A 701 19.13 16.77 -1.83
N ARG A 702 19.63 17.90 -1.33
CA ARG A 702 18.78 18.99 -0.85
C ARG A 702 17.85 19.50 -1.94
N HIS A 703 18.36 19.77 -3.14
CA HIS A 703 17.52 20.19 -4.28
C HIS A 703 16.46 19.15 -4.65
N LEU A 704 16.83 17.89 -4.74
CA LEU A 704 15.91 16.80 -5.06
C LEU A 704 14.82 16.61 -4.01
N ILE A 705 15.15 16.74 -2.72
CA ILE A 705 14.17 16.65 -1.62
C ILE A 705 13.16 17.79 -1.71
N VAL A 706 13.62 19.02 -1.93
CA VAL A 706 12.74 20.21 -2.06
C VAL A 706 11.81 20.06 -3.28
N GLU A 707 12.31 19.59 -4.41
CA GLU A 707 11.52 19.35 -5.61
C GLU A 707 10.46 18.28 -5.40
N GLN A 708 10.80 17.15 -4.74
CA GLN A 708 9.85 16.10 -4.43
C GLN A 708 8.79 16.55 -3.41
N GLN A 709 9.15 17.34 -2.42
CA GLN A 709 8.19 17.90 -1.46
C GLN A 709 7.22 18.86 -2.17
N GLY A 710 7.69 19.71 -3.07
CA GLY A 710 6.86 20.60 -3.88
C GLY A 710 5.85 19.84 -4.74
N ARG A 711 6.25 18.74 -5.39
CA ARG A 711 5.36 17.89 -6.20
C ARG A 711 4.31 17.16 -5.36
N THR A 712 4.63 16.79 -4.13
CA THR A 712 3.68 16.11 -3.23
C THR A 712 2.59 17.08 -2.74
N PHE A 713 2.91 18.34 -2.49
CA PHE A 713 1.93 19.36 -2.08
C PHE A 713 1.03 19.81 -3.23
N SER A 714 1.50 19.84 -4.47
CA SER A 714 0.68 20.21 -5.63
C SER A 714 -0.35 19.15 -6.03
N ASN A 715 -0.18 17.89 -5.63
CA ASN A 715 -1.12 16.81 -5.90
C ASN A 715 -2.20 16.62 -4.81
N VAL A 716 -2.17 17.44 -3.75
CA VAL A 716 -3.11 17.38 -2.60
C VAL A 716 -4.00 18.63 -2.52
N SER A 717 -3.79 19.61 -3.43
CA SER A 717 -4.62 20.83 -3.53
C SER A 717 -5.81 20.67 -4.47
#